data_e21fca696fd73fde7687b9564bd5d1c0
#
_entry.id   e21fca696fd73fde7687b9564bd5d1c0
#
_cell.length_a   1.000
_cell.length_b   1.000
_cell.length_c   1.000
_cell.angle_alpha   90.00
_cell.angle_beta   90.00
_cell.angle_gamma   90.00
#
_symmetry.space_group_name_H-M   'P 1'
#
loop_
_entity.id
_entity.type
_entity.pdbx_description
1 polymer ?
#
loop_
_entity_poly.entity_id
_entity_poly.type
_entity_poly.pdbx_seq_one_letter_code
_entity_poly.pdbx_strand_id
1 'polypeptide(L)'
;MDVSQYLEIFIDESEEHLQTLSDCIMVLEKEPDNKDTINEVFRAAHSLKGMAGTMGFKRMQHLTHDMENVFQEVRSDHIKVTSGMIDLLFKCLDALEGYVDNIKSTSDEGTEDNEVIIKELNDFIAKTEGAEETGNTETSEAKEAAPESTQEEKAGQEKIELTNDEKKAIREAESNGQHIYVMTVHIQKDCLLKAARAFLVFKAVEDFGQILVYRPSSQDIEDEKFEFEFSFFLASEESEDKIVAVAKAVSEIEKVDAEEIHLDEYVKEAEAQEEQQAKEATAEQKEAPAEAPKAAEKKAPAANAKKQTNAKPVTGRTVRVDIEKLDALMNQVSELIIAKNSLVSISSNESGEYQNQSFHEQIEYLERITTNLHESVMKVRMVPIESVVNKFPRMIRDLSRKLGKKMELYMTGEDTELDRTVVDQIGDPLQHLLRNSADHGLEDNATRVEREKPEVGSIFLKAFQEGNNVIIEVGDDGNGIDVAAVRDKAVERGVITAEQAENMSQKEIINILFLPSFSMAKKITDISGRGVGLDVVKSNIEALGGDVEVRTQLGEGTTFIVRLPLTLAIIQALMVEIRDEKYAIALGSISNIESIPVNEIKYVQAQEVIHLRGAVIPLIRLDQVLDMEEKQEEPENLTVVIVKKGDSLAGLVVDNLIGQQEIVIKSLGKYINNNKIISGATILGDGEVALILDVNTLM
;
A
#
# COMPACT_ATOMS: atom_id res chain seq x y z
N MET A 1 -20.20 9.66 -21.90
CA MET A 1 -18.94 9.83 -21.16
C MET A 1 -18.69 8.61 -20.34
N ASP A 2 -17.44 8.20 -20.25
CA ASP A 2 -17.08 6.93 -19.59
C ASP A 2 -17.06 7.15 -18.08
N VAL A 3 -18.10 6.68 -17.39
CA VAL A 3 -18.23 6.75 -15.92
C VAL A 3 -17.06 6.03 -15.23
N SER A 4 -16.40 5.11 -15.97
CA SER A 4 -15.27 4.31 -15.48
C SER A 4 -14.05 5.18 -15.09
N GLN A 5 -13.78 6.25 -15.82
CA GLN A 5 -12.63 7.13 -15.55
C GLN A 5 -12.79 7.93 -14.24
N TYR A 6 -14.01 8.31 -13.88
CA TYR A 6 -14.29 8.99 -12.61
C TYR A 6 -14.28 8.03 -11.43
N LEU A 7 -14.67 6.78 -11.68
CA LEU A 7 -14.68 5.74 -10.66
C LEU A 7 -13.28 5.41 -10.16
N GLU A 8 -12.29 5.34 -11.05
CA GLU A 8 -10.89 5.12 -10.68
C GLU A 8 -10.34 6.26 -9.81
N ILE A 9 -10.61 7.51 -10.20
CA ILE A 9 -10.20 8.68 -9.40
C ILE A 9 -10.86 8.65 -8.02
N PHE A 10 -12.15 8.35 -7.97
CA PHE A 10 -12.88 8.23 -6.72
C PHE A 10 -12.30 7.16 -5.79
N ILE A 11 -11.96 5.99 -6.33
CA ILE A 11 -11.37 4.89 -5.56
C ILE A 11 -10.02 5.32 -4.98
N ASP A 12 -9.11 5.84 -5.81
CA ASP A 12 -7.77 6.26 -5.40
C ASP A 12 -7.82 7.31 -4.29
N GLU A 13 -8.62 8.36 -4.46
CA GLU A 13 -8.78 9.45 -3.48
C GLU A 13 -9.48 8.96 -2.21
N SER A 14 -10.45 8.03 -2.34
CA SER A 14 -11.11 7.45 -1.16
C SER A 14 -10.14 6.60 -0.34
N GLU A 15 -9.27 5.81 -0.97
CA GLU A 15 -8.24 5.03 -0.30
C GLU A 15 -7.24 5.95 0.44
N GLU A 16 -6.82 7.07 -0.18
CA GLU A 16 -5.93 8.06 0.46
C GLU A 16 -6.57 8.72 1.68
N HIS A 17 -7.83 9.15 1.57
CA HIS A 17 -8.54 9.74 2.69
C HIS A 17 -8.83 8.74 3.81
N LEU A 18 -9.15 7.48 3.51
CA LEU A 18 -9.33 6.43 4.52
C LEU A 18 -8.02 6.14 5.25
N GLN A 19 -6.89 6.13 4.55
CA GLN A 19 -5.57 6.00 5.18
C GLN A 19 -5.28 7.18 6.11
N THR A 20 -5.50 8.42 5.64
CA THR A 20 -5.34 9.63 6.46
C THR A 20 -6.21 9.57 7.72
N LEU A 21 -7.48 9.16 7.59
CA LEU A 21 -8.37 8.99 8.73
C LEU A 21 -7.84 7.94 9.72
N SER A 22 -7.34 6.81 9.24
CA SER A 22 -6.77 5.75 10.06
C SER A 22 -5.59 6.24 10.88
N ASP A 23 -4.63 6.90 10.22
CA ASP A 23 -3.40 7.41 10.86
C ASP A 23 -3.71 8.50 11.88
N CYS A 24 -4.57 9.44 11.52
CA CYS A 24 -5.00 10.50 12.43
C CYS A 24 -5.76 9.97 13.65
N ILE A 25 -6.65 8.99 13.49
CA ILE A 25 -7.37 8.35 14.61
C ILE A 25 -6.40 7.63 15.56
N MET A 26 -5.33 7.00 15.03
CA MET A 26 -4.29 6.39 15.84
C MET A 26 -3.45 7.42 16.62
N VAL A 27 -3.17 8.57 16.02
CA VAL A 27 -2.52 9.69 16.72
C VAL A 27 -3.42 10.24 17.82
N LEU A 28 -4.72 10.43 17.55
CA LEU A 28 -5.70 10.90 18.55
C LEU A 28 -5.87 9.93 19.73
N GLU A 29 -5.64 8.64 19.55
CA GLU A 29 -5.62 7.70 20.67
C GLU A 29 -4.49 7.99 21.67
N LYS A 30 -3.30 8.39 21.16
CA LYS A 30 -2.12 8.72 21.97
C LYS A 30 -2.18 10.18 22.49
N GLU A 31 -2.68 11.10 21.66
CA GLU A 31 -2.74 12.53 21.89
C GLU A 31 -4.18 13.07 21.67
N PRO A 32 -5.12 12.84 22.63
CA PRO A 32 -6.54 13.16 22.46
C PRO A 32 -6.87 14.65 22.22
N ASP A 33 -5.98 15.54 22.65
CA ASP A 33 -6.18 17.01 22.58
C ASP A 33 -5.40 17.65 21.40
N ASN A 34 -4.88 16.86 20.45
CA ASN A 34 -4.12 17.37 19.31
C ASN A 34 -5.06 18.03 18.28
N LYS A 35 -5.14 19.37 18.30
CA LYS A 35 -6.06 20.14 17.44
C LYS A 35 -5.73 20.06 15.96
N ASP A 36 -4.46 19.91 15.59
CA ASP A 36 -4.06 19.82 14.19
C ASP A 36 -4.57 18.49 13.60
N THR A 37 -4.38 17.39 14.33
CA THR A 37 -4.89 16.08 13.95
C THR A 37 -6.43 16.04 13.91
N ILE A 38 -7.12 16.68 14.87
CA ILE A 38 -8.60 16.79 14.86
C ILE A 38 -9.09 17.51 13.60
N ASN A 39 -8.42 18.59 13.20
CA ASN A 39 -8.79 19.33 11.99
C ASN A 39 -8.51 18.51 10.73
N GLU A 40 -7.44 17.73 10.69
CA GLU A 40 -7.08 16.89 9.55
C GLU A 40 -8.09 15.74 9.37
N VAL A 41 -8.46 15.04 10.45
CA VAL A 41 -9.53 14.02 10.44
C VAL A 41 -10.85 14.61 9.92
N PHE A 42 -11.23 15.79 10.42
CA PHE A 42 -12.45 16.47 9.98
C PHE A 42 -12.42 16.75 8.46
N ARG A 43 -11.31 17.26 7.93
CA ARG A 43 -11.15 17.53 6.49
C ARG A 43 -11.22 16.25 5.66
N ALA A 44 -10.54 15.20 6.07
CA ALA A 44 -10.55 13.92 5.35
C ALA A 44 -11.96 13.30 5.30
N ALA A 45 -12.70 13.32 6.44
CA ALA A 45 -14.07 12.85 6.49
C ALA A 45 -15.00 13.70 5.61
N HIS A 46 -14.83 15.04 5.64
CA HIS A 46 -15.60 15.96 4.83
C HIS A 46 -15.38 15.73 3.33
N SER A 47 -14.13 15.59 2.88
CA SER A 47 -13.80 15.30 1.48
C SER A 47 -14.39 13.98 1.02
N LEU A 48 -14.27 12.94 1.84
CA LEU A 48 -14.81 11.62 1.54
C LEU A 48 -16.34 11.62 1.41
N LYS A 49 -17.05 12.38 2.29
CA LYS A 49 -18.49 12.59 2.19
C LYS A 49 -18.89 13.26 0.88
N GLY A 50 -18.17 14.32 0.50
CA GLY A 50 -18.43 15.07 -0.73
C GLY A 50 -18.24 14.21 -1.97
N MET A 51 -17.14 13.45 -2.03
CA MET A 51 -16.86 12.53 -3.13
C MET A 51 -17.91 11.42 -3.24
N ALA A 52 -18.29 10.79 -2.11
CA ALA A 52 -19.32 9.76 -2.09
C ALA A 52 -20.68 10.28 -2.57
N GLY A 53 -21.06 11.50 -2.12
CA GLY A 53 -22.27 12.20 -2.58
C GLY A 53 -22.25 12.47 -4.08
N THR A 54 -21.14 12.97 -4.59
CA THR A 54 -20.95 13.28 -6.02
C THR A 54 -21.07 12.04 -6.91
N MET A 55 -20.56 10.90 -6.45
CA MET A 55 -20.63 9.63 -7.17
C MET A 55 -21.96 8.89 -6.96
N GLY A 56 -22.81 9.37 -6.07
CA GLY A 56 -24.13 8.80 -5.77
C GLY A 56 -24.10 7.60 -4.80
N PHE A 57 -22.99 7.39 -4.08
CA PHE A 57 -22.81 6.34 -3.06
C PHE A 57 -23.43 6.80 -1.73
N LYS A 58 -24.74 6.64 -1.60
CA LYS A 58 -25.53 7.19 -0.50
C LYS A 58 -25.24 6.60 0.86
N ARG A 59 -24.92 5.30 0.94
CA ARG A 59 -24.59 4.64 2.21
C ARG A 59 -23.27 5.12 2.74
N MET A 60 -22.27 5.18 1.87
CA MET A 60 -20.96 5.73 2.19
C MET A 60 -21.06 7.20 2.61
N GLN A 61 -21.82 8.00 1.88
CA GLN A 61 -22.08 9.41 2.21
C GLN A 61 -22.74 9.56 3.60
N HIS A 62 -23.75 8.72 3.91
CA HIS A 62 -24.47 8.77 5.18
C HIS A 62 -23.58 8.42 6.37
N LEU A 63 -22.81 7.33 6.27
CA LEU A 63 -21.88 6.93 7.34
C LEU A 63 -20.80 8.00 7.57
N THR A 64 -20.25 8.55 6.49
CA THR A 64 -19.20 9.58 6.56
C THR A 64 -19.75 10.88 7.14
N HIS A 65 -21.00 11.24 6.86
CA HIS A 65 -21.68 12.39 7.43
C HIS A 65 -21.83 12.27 8.96
N ASP A 66 -22.23 11.09 9.46
CA ASP A 66 -22.37 10.89 10.90
C ASP A 66 -21.03 10.86 11.62
N MET A 67 -19.97 10.36 10.97
CA MET A 67 -18.60 10.50 11.47
C MET A 67 -18.17 11.96 11.55
N GLU A 68 -18.43 12.75 10.52
CA GLU A 68 -18.12 14.18 10.47
C GLU A 68 -18.79 14.94 11.62
N ASN A 69 -20.06 14.63 11.94
CA ASN A 69 -20.77 15.22 13.06
C ASN A 69 -20.06 14.96 14.40
N VAL A 70 -19.56 13.73 14.63
CA VAL A 70 -18.76 13.42 15.83
C VAL A 70 -17.50 14.28 15.89
N PHE A 71 -16.76 14.39 14.77
CA PHE A 71 -15.54 15.20 14.72
C PHE A 71 -15.82 16.71 14.87
N GLN A 72 -16.96 17.18 14.41
CA GLN A 72 -17.37 18.56 14.61
C GLN A 72 -17.59 18.88 16.10
N GLU A 73 -18.25 17.99 16.85
CA GLU A 73 -18.44 18.13 18.29
C GLU A 73 -17.10 18.05 19.07
N VAL A 74 -16.17 17.19 18.61
CA VAL A 74 -14.82 17.12 19.17
C VAL A 74 -14.04 18.41 18.88
N ARG A 75 -14.12 18.94 17.66
CA ARG A 75 -13.44 20.19 17.26
C ARG A 75 -13.96 21.41 18.05
N SER A 76 -15.25 21.40 18.40
CA SER A 76 -15.89 22.44 19.19
C SER A 76 -15.66 22.33 20.70
N ASP A 77 -14.80 21.38 21.13
CA ASP A 77 -14.50 21.04 22.53
C ASP A 77 -15.76 20.63 23.35
N HIS A 78 -16.87 20.24 22.69
CA HIS A 78 -18.08 19.74 23.35
C HIS A 78 -17.91 18.27 23.78
N ILE A 79 -17.20 17.49 23.00
CA ILE A 79 -16.92 16.06 23.28
C ILE A 79 -15.41 15.84 23.34
N LYS A 80 -14.96 15.07 24.35
CA LYS A 80 -13.56 14.68 24.46
C LYS A 80 -13.33 13.33 23.79
N VAL A 81 -12.19 13.19 23.13
CA VAL A 81 -11.76 11.94 22.56
C VAL A 81 -11.57 10.89 23.68
N THR A 82 -12.28 9.78 23.57
CA THR A 82 -12.23 8.66 24.50
C THR A 82 -11.87 7.38 23.77
N SER A 83 -11.34 6.37 24.49
CA SER A 83 -11.01 5.07 23.89
C SER A 83 -12.23 4.40 23.23
N GLY A 84 -13.44 4.58 23.83
CA GLY A 84 -14.68 4.04 23.23
C GLY A 84 -15.07 4.72 21.93
N MET A 85 -14.82 6.03 21.81
CA MET A 85 -15.00 6.78 20.58
C MET A 85 -14.02 6.30 19.49
N ILE A 86 -12.74 6.14 19.83
CA ILE A 86 -11.71 5.64 18.92
C ILE A 86 -12.10 4.26 18.36
N ASP A 87 -12.60 3.37 19.22
CA ASP A 87 -13.06 2.04 18.77
C ASP A 87 -14.24 2.09 17.82
N LEU A 88 -15.16 3.03 18.06
CA LEU A 88 -16.32 3.25 17.19
C LEU A 88 -15.88 3.82 15.83
N LEU A 89 -14.95 4.77 15.83
CA LEU A 89 -14.41 5.34 14.60
C LEU A 89 -13.67 4.30 13.74
N PHE A 90 -12.94 3.36 14.35
CA PHE A 90 -12.33 2.26 13.61
C PHE A 90 -13.38 1.31 12.99
N LYS A 91 -14.50 1.06 13.68
CA LYS A 91 -15.61 0.29 13.06
C LYS A 91 -16.20 1.02 11.84
N CYS A 92 -16.28 2.36 11.92
CA CYS A 92 -16.72 3.16 10.77
C CYS A 92 -15.74 3.05 9.61
N LEU A 93 -14.44 3.10 9.88
CA LEU A 93 -13.41 2.90 8.85
C LEU A 93 -13.53 1.51 8.21
N ASP A 94 -13.71 0.43 8.99
CA ASP A 94 -13.92 -0.92 8.45
C ASP A 94 -15.12 -0.98 7.49
N ALA A 95 -16.21 -0.29 7.84
CA ALA A 95 -17.39 -0.23 7.00
C ALA A 95 -17.16 0.58 5.72
N LEU A 96 -16.42 1.70 5.82
CA LEU A 96 -16.06 2.53 4.66
C LEU A 96 -15.08 1.81 3.73
N GLU A 97 -14.06 1.12 4.26
CA GLU A 97 -13.16 0.25 3.49
C GLU A 97 -13.96 -0.83 2.74
N GLY A 98 -14.96 -1.45 3.42
CA GLY A 98 -15.85 -2.42 2.80
C GLY A 98 -16.68 -1.85 1.64
N TYR A 99 -17.14 -0.60 1.75
CA TYR A 99 -17.84 0.08 0.65
C TYR A 99 -16.88 0.32 -0.53
N VAL A 100 -15.67 0.82 -0.30
CA VAL A 100 -14.67 1.07 -1.36
C VAL A 100 -14.27 -0.25 -2.04
N ASP A 101 -14.07 -1.34 -1.30
CA ASP A 101 -13.77 -2.66 -1.87
C ASP A 101 -14.91 -3.20 -2.75
N ASN A 102 -16.17 -2.99 -2.33
CA ASN A 102 -17.34 -3.34 -3.14
C ASN A 102 -17.38 -2.49 -4.43
N ILE A 103 -17.17 -1.18 -4.31
CA ILE A 103 -17.15 -0.27 -5.45
C ILE A 103 -16.04 -0.66 -6.44
N LYS A 104 -14.86 -1.01 -5.95
CA LYS A 104 -13.72 -1.47 -6.76
C LYS A 104 -14.02 -2.76 -7.53
N SER A 105 -14.75 -3.69 -6.92
CA SER A 105 -15.04 -5.00 -7.50
C SER A 105 -16.31 -5.03 -8.37
N THR A 106 -17.34 -4.24 -8.03
CA THR A 106 -18.67 -4.31 -8.63
C THR A 106 -19.19 -2.99 -9.17
N SER A 107 -18.47 -1.88 -8.97
CA SER A 107 -18.93 -0.50 -9.26
C SER A 107 -20.19 -0.10 -8.47
N ASP A 108 -20.46 -0.75 -7.34
CA ASP A 108 -21.59 -0.50 -6.45
C ASP A 108 -21.13 -0.59 -4.98
N GLU A 109 -21.64 0.26 -4.09
CA GLU A 109 -21.28 0.28 -2.67
C GLU A 109 -21.77 -0.96 -1.86
N GLY A 110 -22.54 -1.86 -2.49
CA GLY A 110 -23.09 -3.05 -1.86
C GLY A 110 -24.41 -2.80 -1.14
N THR A 111 -24.86 -3.76 -0.33
CA THR A 111 -26.19 -3.77 0.31
C THR A 111 -26.18 -3.55 1.82
N GLU A 112 -25.02 -3.43 2.44
CA GLU A 112 -24.90 -3.25 3.90
C GLU A 112 -25.12 -1.79 4.28
N ASP A 113 -26.16 -1.50 5.07
CA ASP A 113 -26.51 -0.12 5.46
C ASP A 113 -25.79 0.35 6.71
N ASN A 114 -25.09 -0.52 7.44
CA ASN A 114 -24.35 -0.23 8.67
C ASN A 114 -25.12 0.60 9.73
N GLU A 115 -26.45 0.47 9.76
CA GLU A 115 -27.34 1.20 10.68
C GLU A 115 -26.97 1.05 12.16
N VAL A 116 -26.39 -0.09 12.53
CA VAL A 116 -25.96 -0.35 13.90
C VAL A 116 -24.83 0.59 14.29
N ILE A 117 -23.84 0.81 13.40
CA ILE A 117 -22.71 1.68 13.61
C ILE A 117 -23.18 3.14 13.65
N ILE A 118 -24.04 3.54 12.71
CA ILE A 118 -24.65 4.87 12.66
C ILE A 118 -25.40 5.17 13.95
N LYS A 119 -26.17 4.21 14.45
CA LYS A 119 -26.87 4.37 15.72
C LYS A 119 -25.90 4.47 16.91
N GLU A 120 -24.82 3.67 16.94
CA GLU A 120 -23.78 3.79 17.98
C GLU A 120 -23.12 5.18 17.97
N LEU A 121 -22.87 5.79 16.78
CA LEU A 121 -22.34 7.15 16.64
C LEU A 121 -23.33 8.20 17.21
N ASN A 122 -24.58 8.14 16.83
CA ASN A 122 -25.60 9.07 17.28
C ASN A 122 -25.90 8.92 18.79
N ASP A 123 -25.93 7.68 19.31
CA ASP A 123 -26.08 7.42 20.75
C ASP A 123 -24.85 7.93 21.54
N PHE A 124 -23.67 7.95 20.92
CA PHE A 124 -22.46 8.50 21.56
C PHE A 124 -22.55 10.01 21.71
N ILE A 125 -23.00 10.75 20.68
CA ILE A 125 -23.24 12.19 20.73
C ILE A 125 -24.33 12.50 21.80
N ALA A 126 -25.47 11.83 21.73
CA ALA A 126 -26.59 12.04 22.64
C ALA A 126 -26.28 11.76 24.12
N LYS A 127 -25.42 10.80 24.43
CA LYS A 127 -25.00 10.49 25.80
C LYS A 127 -24.11 11.60 26.38
N THR A 128 -23.36 12.28 25.54
CA THR A 128 -22.43 13.33 25.97
C THR A 128 -23.16 14.65 26.14
N GLU A 129 -24.15 14.99 25.30
CA GLU A 129 -25.04 16.15 25.47
C GLU A 129 -25.96 16.01 26.69
N GLY A 130 -26.37 14.78 27.04
CA GLY A 130 -27.26 14.54 28.19
C GLY A 130 -26.61 14.66 29.56
N ALA A 131 -25.32 14.98 29.65
CA ALA A 131 -24.59 15.15 30.92
C ALA A 131 -24.62 16.63 31.42
N GLU A 132 -25.04 17.61 30.62
CA GLU A 132 -25.05 19.04 30.98
C GLU A 132 -26.42 19.74 31.02
N GLU A 133 -27.55 19.09 30.69
CA GLU A 133 -28.86 19.76 30.78
C GLU A 133 -29.90 18.97 31.59
N THR A 134 -30.00 19.35 32.88
CA THR A 134 -31.30 19.37 33.55
C THR A 134 -31.90 20.75 33.36
N GLY A 135 -32.86 20.90 32.44
CA GLY A 135 -33.74 22.02 32.45
C GLY A 135 -34.22 22.54 31.10
N ASN A 136 -35.39 22.13 30.78
CA ASN A 136 -36.43 22.72 29.97
C ASN A 136 -36.70 22.13 28.57
N THR A 137 -37.76 21.36 28.57
CA THR A 137 -38.66 21.00 27.48
C THR A 137 -39.32 22.20 26.85
N GLU A 138 -39.31 22.36 25.55
CA GLU A 138 -40.54 22.69 24.82
C GLU A 138 -40.39 22.36 23.31
N THR A 139 -41.32 21.58 22.89
CA THR A 139 -41.72 21.13 21.55
C THR A 139 -42.01 22.28 20.58
N SER A 140 -41.62 22.19 19.33
CA SER A 140 -42.48 22.64 18.24
C SER A 140 -42.18 21.92 16.91
N GLU A 141 -43.25 21.33 16.43
CA GLU A 141 -43.45 20.57 15.23
C GLU A 141 -43.19 21.35 13.92
N ALA A 142 -42.92 20.53 12.91
CA ALA A 142 -42.83 20.83 11.48
C ALA A 142 -43.98 21.68 10.92
N LYS A 143 -43.71 22.46 9.92
CA LYS A 143 -44.61 22.70 8.80
C LYS A 143 -43.87 23.05 7.52
N GLU A 144 -44.07 22.14 6.54
CA GLU A 144 -43.98 22.40 5.10
C GLU A 144 -44.82 23.63 4.69
N ALA A 145 -44.30 24.41 3.77
CA ALA A 145 -45.07 25.00 2.66
C ALA A 145 -44.15 25.67 1.65
N ALA A 146 -44.09 25.13 0.45
CA ALA A 146 -43.88 25.91 -0.78
C ALA A 146 -45.22 26.65 -1.09
N PRO A 147 -45.37 27.65 -1.99
CA PRO A 147 -44.81 27.65 -3.34
C PRO A 147 -44.48 29.06 -3.93
N GLU A 148 -43.74 28.97 -5.07
CA GLU A 148 -43.81 29.81 -6.28
C GLU A 148 -43.96 31.32 -6.16
N SER A 149 -43.03 32.03 -6.78
CA SER A 149 -43.35 32.87 -7.94
C SER A 149 -42.07 33.43 -8.61
N THR A 150 -42.04 33.12 -9.90
CA THR A 150 -41.31 33.72 -11.01
C THR A 150 -41.14 35.25 -10.89
N GLN A 151 -39.92 35.70 -11.17
CA GLN A 151 -39.72 36.87 -12.06
C GLN A 151 -38.26 36.94 -12.56
N GLU A 152 -38.16 37.11 -13.86
CA GLU A 152 -36.96 37.22 -14.68
C GLU A 152 -36.26 38.61 -14.51
N GLU A 153 -34.96 38.55 -14.84
CA GLU A 153 -34.07 39.58 -15.40
C GLU A 153 -33.55 40.68 -14.44
N LYS A 154 -32.21 40.58 -14.18
CA LYS A 154 -31.19 41.42 -14.85
C LYS A 154 -29.81 41.14 -14.30
N ALA A 155 -28.88 40.89 -15.25
CA ALA A 155 -27.45 40.75 -14.99
C ALA A 155 -26.88 42.04 -14.37
N GLY A 156 -26.38 41.92 -13.18
CA GLY A 156 -25.47 42.83 -12.51
C GLY A 156 -24.70 41.96 -11.53
N GLN A 157 -23.40 41.91 -11.63
CA GLN A 157 -22.54 41.17 -10.68
C GLN A 157 -22.85 41.69 -9.25
N GLU A 158 -23.63 40.95 -8.50
CA GLU A 158 -23.79 41.19 -7.06
C GLU A 158 -22.47 40.83 -6.39
N LYS A 159 -21.84 41.81 -5.74
CA LYS A 159 -20.63 41.58 -4.96
C LYS A 159 -20.97 40.72 -3.75
N ILE A 160 -20.18 39.69 -3.57
CA ILE A 160 -20.35 38.66 -2.54
C ILE A 160 -20.07 39.27 -1.15
N GLU A 161 -21.02 39.18 -0.23
CA GLU A 161 -20.81 39.57 1.18
C GLU A 161 -19.85 38.62 1.88
N LEU A 162 -18.82 39.15 2.54
CA LEU A 162 -17.81 38.42 3.27
C LEU A 162 -18.02 38.52 4.79
N THR A 163 -17.95 37.38 5.44
CA THR A 163 -17.96 37.31 6.91
C THR A 163 -16.65 37.85 7.53
N ASN A 164 -16.65 38.14 8.83
CA ASN A 164 -15.46 38.67 9.51
C ASN A 164 -14.27 37.68 9.50
N ASP A 165 -14.54 36.39 9.52
CA ASP A 165 -13.50 35.35 9.51
C ASP A 165 -12.95 35.14 8.10
N GLU A 166 -13.80 35.20 7.07
CA GLU A 166 -13.38 35.18 5.66
C GLU A 166 -12.51 36.43 5.34
N LYS A 167 -12.88 37.63 5.82
CA LYS A 167 -12.06 38.83 5.70
C LYS A 167 -10.70 38.71 6.37
N LYS A 168 -10.59 37.94 7.48
CA LYS A 168 -9.32 37.67 8.13
C LYS A 168 -8.44 36.71 7.28
N ALA A 169 -9.03 35.63 6.77
CA ALA A 169 -8.34 34.67 5.94
C ALA A 169 -7.76 35.30 4.66
N ILE A 170 -8.59 36.14 3.99
CA ILE A 170 -8.16 36.89 2.79
C ILE A 170 -7.00 37.85 3.13
N ARG A 171 -7.12 38.61 4.25
CA ARG A 171 -6.07 39.53 4.68
C ARG A 171 -4.76 38.82 5.06
N GLU A 172 -4.83 37.61 5.61
CA GLU A 172 -3.67 36.81 5.93
C GLU A 172 -2.98 36.34 4.66
N ALA A 173 -3.71 35.87 3.66
CA ALA A 173 -3.20 35.50 2.36
C ALA A 173 -2.54 36.67 1.61
N GLU A 174 -3.17 37.84 1.58
CA GLU A 174 -2.55 39.06 1.01
C GLU A 174 -1.26 39.47 1.74
N SER A 175 -1.23 39.36 3.08
CA SER A 175 -0.03 39.65 3.86
C SER A 175 1.12 38.72 3.61
N ASN A 176 0.83 37.52 3.16
CA ASN A 176 1.81 36.50 2.71
C ASN A 176 2.32 36.72 1.26
N GLY A 177 1.76 37.73 0.56
CA GLY A 177 2.18 38.10 -0.79
C GLY A 177 1.47 37.29 -1.90
N GLN A 178 0.34 36.67 -1.58
CA GLN A 178 -0.49 35.95 -2.56
C GLN A 178 -1.51 36.90 -3.20
N HIS A 179 -1.79 36.67 -4.49
CA HIS A 179 -2.86 37.35 -5.21
C HIS A 179 -4.20 36.70 -4.89
N ILE A 180 -5.24 37.51 -4.72
CA ILE A 180 -6.59 37.02 -4.43
C ILE A 180 -7.45 37.18 -5.68
N TYR A 181 -7.96 36.07 -6.18
CA TYR A 181 -8.84 36.02 -7.34
C TYR A 181 -10.25 35.63 -6.95
N VAL A 182 -11.24 36.40 -7.38
CA VAL A 182 -12.65 35.99 -7.36
C VAL A 182 -12.93 35.27 -8.66
N MET A 183 -13.23 34.00 -8.56
CA MET A 183 -13.49 33.13 -9.71
C MET A 183 -14.98 32.87 -9.80
N THR A 184 -15.60 33.15 -10.95
CA THR A 184 -16.99 32.79 -11.24
C THR A 184 -17.02 31.82 -12.40
N VAL A 185 -17.58 30.65 -12.16
CA VAL A 185 -17.61 29.54 -13.10
C VAL A 185 -19.04 29.28 -13.55
N HIS A 186 -19.25 29.25 -14.87
CA HIS A 186 -20.53 28.93 -15.48
C HIS A 186 -20.46 27.52 -16.11
N ILE A 187 -21.35 26.64 -15.63
CA ILE A 187 -21.50 25.27 -16.13
C ILE A 187 -22.50 25.27 -17.30
N GLN A 188 -22.29 24.40 -18.28
CA GLN A 188 -23.21 24.23 -19.41
C GLN A 188 -24.60 23.75 -18.93
N LYS A 189 -25.66 24.33 -19.49
CA LYS A 189 -27.06 24.04 -19.08
C LYS A 189 -27.50 22.61 -19.29
N ASP A 190 -26.80 21.85 -20.13
CA ASP A 190 -27.08 20.42 -20.39
C ASP A 190 -26.31 19.49 -19.46
N CYS A 191 -25.57 20.01 -18.49
CA CYS A 191 -24.81 19.21 -17.53
C CYS A 191 -25.75 18.55 -16.50
N LEU A 192 -25.66 17.23 -16.38
CA LEU A 192 -26.47 16.44 -15.45
C LEU A 192 -25.87 16.32 -14.05
N LEU A 193 -24.55 16.52 -13.91
CA LEU A 193 -23.82 16.35 -12.64
C LEU A 193 -23.08 17.65 -12.30
N LYS A 194 -23.83 18.66 -11.87
CA LYS A 194 -23.29 20.01 -11.59
C LYS A 194 -22.28 20.01 -10.45
N ALA A 195 -22.58 19.30 -9.36
CA ALA A 195 -21.68 19.18 -8.20
C ALA A 195 -20.35 18.54 -8.59
N ALA A 196 -20.37 17.47 -9.41
CA ALA A 196 -19.14 16.83 -9.89
C ALA A 196 -18.27 17.78 -10.73
N ARG A 197 -18.90 18.66 -11.54
CA ARG A 197 -18.15 19.66 -12.33
C ARG A 197 -17.54 20.74 -11.44
N ALA A 198 -18.28 21.23 -10.46
CA ALA A 198 -17.76 22.18 -9.49
C ALA A 198 -16.57 21.60 -8.72
N PHE A 199 -16.69 20.35 -8.27
CA PHE A 199 -15.61 19.64 -7.58
C PHE A 199 -14.34 19.51 -8.46
N LEU A 200 -14.49 19.12 -9.72
CA LEU A 200 -13.35 19.03 -10.65
C LEU A 200 -12.68 20.37 -10.91
N VAL A 201 -13.44 21.47 -10.92
CA VAL A 201 -12.87 22.81 -11.02
C VAL A 201 -12.10 23.15 -9.74
N PHE A 202 -12.64 22.90 -8.56
CA PHE A 202 -11.94 23.12 -7.28
C PHE A 202 -10.63 22.35 -7.23
N LYS A 203 -10.66 21.07 -7.55
CA LYS A 203 -9.46 20.23 -7.59
C LYS A 203 -8.43 20.74 -8.58
N ALA A 204 -8.85 21.17 -9.77
CA ALA A 204 -7.95 21.67 -10.79
C ALA A 204 -7.25 22.98 -10.37
N VAL A 205 -7.87 23.81 -9.54
CA VAL A 205 -7.30 25.07 -9.07
C VAL A 205 -6.55 24.95 -7.74
N GLU A 206 -6.83 23.94 -6.92
CA GLU A 206 -6.12 23.66 -5.67
C GLU A 206 -4.62 23.40 -5.85
N ASP A 207 -4.21 22.83 -6.97
CA ASP A 207 -2.80 22.67 -7.33
C ASP A 207 -2.04 24.01 -7.50
N PHE A 208 -2.78 25.10 -7.70
CA PHE A 208 -2.24 26.42 -8.00
C PHE A 208 -2.49 27.45 -6.89
N GLY A 209 -3.34 27.14 -5.90
CA GLY A 209 -3.64 28.05 -4.81
C GLY A 209 -4.57 27.46 -3.77
N GLN A 210 -4.89 28.23 -2.76
CA GLN A 210 -5.80 27.84 -1.69
C GLN A 210 -7.15 28.53 -1.88
N ILE A 211 -8.25 27.76 -1.89
CA ILE A 211 -9.61 28.32 -1.90
C ILE A 211 -9.95 28.77 -0.48
N LEU A 212 -10.34 30.04 -0.34
CA LEU A 212 -10.65 30.68 0.93
C LEU A 212 -12.15 30.74 1.21
N VAL A 213 -12.96 30.94 0.19
CA VAL A 213 -14.42 31.17 0.31
C VAL A 213 -15.14 30.50 -0.85
N TYR A 214 -16.30 29.90 -0.58
CA TYR A 214 -17.20 29.30 -1.57
C TYR A 214 -18.54 30.01 -1.59
N ARG A 215 -19.14 30.22 -2.79
CA ARG A 215 -20.50 30.77 -2.96
C ARG A 215 -21.22 30.07 -4.12
N PRO A 216 -22.34 29.36 -3.92
CA PRO A 216 -22.90 29.06 -2.59
C PRO A 216 -21.93 28.33 -1.65
N SER A 217 -22.33 28.02 -0.43
CA SER A 217 -21.47 27.27 0.49
C SER A 217 -21.04 25.94 -0.13
N SER A 218 -19.92 25.38 0.31
CA SER A 218 -19.47 24.08 -0.22
C SER A 218 -20.55 23.02 -0.09
N GLN A 219 -21.34 23.06 0.97
CA GLN A 219 -22.44 22.14 1.20
C GLN A 219 -23.62 22.34 0.24
N ASP A 220 -23.96 23.59 -0.10
CA ASP A 220 -25.00 23.88 -1.08
C ASP A 220 -24.56 23.50 -2.51
N ILE A 221 -23.26 23.58 -2.79
CA ILE A 221 -22.69 23.09 -4.07
C ILE A 221 -22.77 21.56 -4.14
N GLU A 222 -22.41 20.86 -3.07
CA GLU A 222 -22.51 19.40 -2.96
C GLU A 222 -23.96 18.90 -3.07
N ASP A 223 -24.91 19.63 -2.43
CA ASP A 223 -26.33 19.34 -2.47
C ASP A 223 -27.01 19.74 -3.79
N GLU A 224 -26.24 20.21 -4.78
CA GLU A 224 -26.71 20.79 -6.07
C GLU A 224 -27.74 21.93 -5.92
N LYS A 225 -27.71 22.66 -4.78
CA LYS A 225 -28.57 23.79 -4.48
C LYS A 225 -28.10 25.10 -5.16
N PHE A 226 -27.56 24.96 -6.36
CA PHE A 226 -27.18 26.10 -7.22
C PHE A 226 -27.66 25.83 -8.64
N GLU A 227 -27.80 26.87 -9.45
CA GLU A 227 -28.30 26.72 -10.81
C GLU A 227 -27.19 26.18 -11.73
N PHE A 228 -26.46 27.04 -12.43
CA PHE A 228 -25.35 26.70 -13.32
C PHE A 228 -24.14 27.63 -13.14
N GLU A 229 -24.12 28.34 -12.00
CA GLU A 229 -23.09 29.32 -11.68
C GLU A 229 -22.69 29.17 -10.21
N PHE A 230 -21.39 29.19 -9.96
CA PHE A 230 -20.82 29.23 -8.62
C PHE A 230 -19.57 30.08 -8.61
N SER A 231 -19.24 30.66 -7.46
CA SER A 231 -18.08 31.53 -7.30
C SER A 231 -17.25 31.10 -6.10
N PHE A 232 -15.96 31.41 -6.13
CA PHE A 232 -15.05 31.14 -5.02
C PHE A 232 -13.89 32.12 -5.01
N PHE A 233 -13.25 32.29 -3.85
CA PHE A 233 -12.06 33.12 -3.70
C PHE A 233 -10.84 32.24 -3.60
N LEU A 234 -9.87 32.46 -4.49
CA LEU A 234 -8.62 31.71 -4.58
C LEU A 234 -7.44 32.61 -4.23
N ALA A 235 -6.61 32.19 -3.27
CA ALA A 235 -5.31 32.79 -2.99
C ALA A 235 -4.22 32.03 -3.75
N SER A 236 -3.48 32.71 -4.64
CA SER A 236 -2.47 32.07 -5.49
C SER A 236 -1.25 32.97 -5.72
N GLU A 237 -0.10 32.34 -6.00
CA GLU A 237 1.13 33.01 -6.47
C GLU A 237 1.21 33.04 -8.02
N GLU A 238 0.27 32.36 -8.72
CA GLU A 238 0.25 32.23 -10.16
C GLU A 238 -0.60 33.31 -10.83
N SER A 239 -0.43 33.51 -12.15
CA SER A 239 -1.18 34.52 -12.91
C SER A 239 -2.60 34.07 -13.20
N GLU A 240 -3.52 35.06 -13.27
CA GLU A 240 -4.95 34.91 -13.63
C GLU A 240 -5.15 34.03 -14.88
N ASP A 241 -4.44 34.34 -15.98
CA ASP A 241 -4.56 33.60 -17.26
C ASP A 241 -4.33 32.11 -17.11
N LYS A 242 -3.40 31.71 -16.25
CA LYS A 242 -3.04 30.31 -16.03
C LYS A 242 -4.13 29.58 -15.24
N ILE A 243 -4.66 30.21 -14.20
CA ILE A 243 -5.72 29.66 -13.35
C ILE A 243 -7.01 29.51 -14.17
N VAL A 244 -7.40 30.55 -14.93
CA VAL A 244 -8.56 30.51 -15.82
C VAL A 244 -8.43 29.41 -16.87
N ALA A 245 -7.24 29.24 -17.46
CA ALA A 245 -7.02 28.20 -18.45
C ALA A 245 -7.21 26.79 -17.86
N VAL A 246 -6.77 26.57 -16.63
CA VAL A 246 -6.89 25.27 -15.93
C VAL A 246 -8.35 25.01 -15.57
N ALA A 247 -9.06 25.98 -14.97
CA ALA A 247 -10.48 25.83 -14.64
C ALA A 247 -11.34 25.60 -15.90
N LYS A 248 -11.03 26.27 -17.00
CA LYS A 248 -11.72 26.12 -18.30
C LYS A 248 -11.39 24.82 -19.03
N ALA A 249 -10.29 24.14 -18.68
CA ALA A 249 -9.94 22.84 -19.25
C ALA A 249 -10.86 21.71 -18.76
N VAL A 250 -11.57 21.93 -17.66
CA VAL A 250 -12.58 20.99 -17.16
C VAL A 250 -13.74 20.92 -18.15
N SER A 251 -14.17 19.69 -18.50
CA SER A 251 -15.25 19.46 -19.45
C SER A 251 -16.58 20.02 -18.94
N GLU A 252 -17.46 20.47 -19.87
CA GLU A 252 -18.80 21.04 -19.57
C GLU A 252 -18.80 22.38 -18.80
N ILE A 253 -17.66 23.06 -18.71
CA ILE A 253 -17.58 24.45 -18.29
C ILE A 253 -17.78 25.34 -19.51
N GLU A 254 -18.77 26.25 -19.42
CA GLU A 254 -19.09 27.18 -20.50
C GLU A 254 -18.16 28.39 -20.48
N LYS A 255 -17.98 28.97 -19.29
CA LYS A 255 -17.21 30.19 -19.09
C LYS A 255 -16.61 30.24 -17.70
N VAL A 256 -15.44 30.82 -17.59
CA VAL A 256 -14.79 31.15 -16.30
C VAL A 256 -14.40 32.61 -16.35
N ASP A 257 -14.89 33.39 -15.42
CA ASP A 257 -14.51 34.79 -15.19
C ASP A 257 -13.65 34.85 -13.94
N ALA A 258 -12.54 35.54 -13.99
CA ALA A 258 -11.68 35.78 -12.86
C ALA A 258 -11.44 37.29 -12.72
N GLU A 259 -11.33 37.78 -11.49
CA GLU A 259 -11.02 39.16 -11.18
C GLU A 259 -10.06 39.20 -10.00
N GLU A 260 -8.90 39.83 -10.17
CA GLU A 260 -7.99 40.07 -9.06
C GLU A 260 -8.53 41.17 -8.16
N ILE A 261 -8.61 40.93 -6.86
CA ILE A 261 -9.14 41.86 -5.90
C ILE A 261 -8.15 42.18 -4.79
N HIS A 262 -8.25 43.39 -4.26
CA HIS A 262 -7.66 43.79 -2.99
C HIS A 262 -8.77 44.00 -1.96
N LEU A 263 -8.64 43.32 -0.79
CA LEU A 263 -9.71 43.28 0.22
C LEU A 263 -10.21 44.68 0.61
N ASP A 264 -9.30 45.64 0.83
CA ASP A 264 -9.66 46.99 1.27
C ASP A 264 -10.40 47.80 0.20
N GLU A 265 -10.22 47.50 -1.09
CA GLU A 265 -10.97 48.11 -2.21
C GLU A 265 -12.31 47.41 -2.39
N TYR A 266 -12.29 46.07 -2.36
CA TYR A 266 -13.50 45.25 -2.52
C TYR A 266 -14.55 45.53 -1.44
N VAL A 267 -14.13 45.64 -0.16
CA VAL A 267 -15.04 45.95 0.94
C VAL A 267 -15.65 47.38 0.81
N LYS A 268 -14.83 48.37 0.40
CA LYS A 268 -15.32 49.75 0.19
C LYS A 268 -16.33 49.86 -0.96
N GLU A 269 -16.10 49.10 -2.03
CA GLU A 269 -17.00 49.06 -3.17
C GLU A 269 -18.30 48.29 -2.87
N ALA A 270 -18.21 47.20 -2.06
CA ALA A 270 -19.39 46.48 -1.57
C ALA A 270 -20.26 47.37 -0.65
N GLU A 271 -19.64 48.06 0.32
CA GLU A 271 -20.34 49.02 1.21
C GLU A 271 -20.96 50.21 0.42
N ALA A 272 -20.31 50.65 -0.68
CA ALA A 272 -20.85 51.72 -1.54
C ALA A 272 -22.05 51.26 -2.38
N GLN A 273 -22.11 49.97 -2.78
CA GLN A 273 -23.26 49.39 -3.47
C GLN A 273 -24.45 49.18 -2.53
N GLU A 274 -24.21 48.70 -1.30
CA GLU A 274 -25.24 48.61 -0.24
C GLU A 274 -25.82 49.98 0.10
N GLU A 275 -24.99 51.05 0.20
CA GLU A 275 -25.46 52.39 0.41
C GLU A 275 -26.28 52.94 -0.76
N GLN A 276 -26.03 52.50 -1.99
CA GLN A 276 -26.85 52.88 -3.16
C GLN A 276 -28.18 52.12 -3.18
N GLN A 277 -28.20 50.84 -2.89
CA GLN A 277 -29.44 50.06 -2.76
C GLN A 277 -30.25 50.45 -1.55
N ALA A 278 -29.61 50.79 -0.40
CA ALA A 278 -30.27 51.33 0.76
C ALA A 278 -30.83 52.76 0.54
N LYS A 279 -30.24 53.54 -0.38
CA LYS A 279 -30.75 54.86 -0.77
C LYS A 279 -31.94 54.81 -1.70
N GLU A 280 -32.08 53.78 -2.49
CA GLU A 280 -33.29 53.52 -3.28
C GLU A 280 -34.43 52.92 -2.44
N ALA A 281 -34.11 52.15 -1.39
CA ALA A 281 -35.10 51.56 -0.47
C ALA A 281 -35.54 52.51 0.68
N THR A 282 -34.81 53.64 0.96
CA THR A 282 -35.10 54.59 2.04
C THR A 282 -35.55 55.92 1.55
N ALA A 283 -36.42 55.98 0.52
CA ALA A 283 -37.28 57.17 0.29
C ALA A 283 -38.50 57.25 1.26
N GLU A 284 -38.64 56.26 2.15
CA GLU A 284 -39.69 56.33 3.19
C GLU A 284 -39.11 56.02 4.58
N GLN A 285 -39.04 57.07 5.38
CA GLN A 285 -38.99 57.20 6.85
C GLN A 285 -37.66 57.59 7.48
N LYS A 286 -37.85 58.79 8.03
CA LYS A 286 -36.94 59.67 8.78
C LYS A 286 -36.68 59.28 10.24
N GLU A 287 -35.54 59.81 10.69
CA GLU A 287 -35.09 60.42 11.96
C GLU A 287 -34.48 59.48 13.02
N ALA A 288 -33.21 59.58 13.23
CA ALA A 288 -32.18 60.39 13.95
C ALA A 288 -32.12 60.17 15.47
N PRO A 289 -31.05 60.53 16.22
CA PRO A 289 -29.61 60.34 16.07
C PRO A 289 -28.83 59.94 17.36
N ALA A 290 -27.50 59.85 17.24
CA ALA A 290 -26.43 60.07 18.26
C ALA A 290 -26.08 58.89 19.19
N GLU A 291 -24.84 58.52 19.52
CA GLU A 291 -23.60 59.25 19.81
C GLU A 291 -22.43 58.25 19.92
N ALA A 292 -21.23 58.61 19.47
CA ALA A 292 -19.98 57.96 19.75
C ALA A 292 -19.40 58.36 21.13
N PRO A 293 -18.44 57.68 21.74
CA PRO A 293 -17.06 58.11 21.56
C PRO A 293 -15.91 57.06 21.66
N LYS A 294 -14.91 57.32 20.83
CA LYS A 294 -13.44 57.36 21.00
C LYS A 294 -12.68 56.41 21.95
N ALA A 295 -11.81 55.61 21.34
CA ALA A 295 -10.32 55.61 21.35
C ALA A 295 -9.55 55.33 22.65
N ALA A 296 -8.61 54.41 22.55
CA ALA A 296 -7.22 54.62 23.00
C ALA A 296 -6.27 53.45 22.58
N GLU A 297 -5.20 53.87 21.93
CA GLU A 297 -3.99 53.11 21.58
C GLU A 297 -3.24 52.57 22.81
N LYS A 298 -2.49 51.49 22.63
CA LYS A 298 -1.10 51.43 23.14
C LYS A 298 -0.27 50.32 22.47
N LYS A 299 0.95 50.71 22.16
CA LYS A 299 2.03 50.10 21.41
C LYS A 299 2.72 48.88 22.09
N ALA A 300 3.39 48.16 21.22
CA ALA A 300 4.34 47.04 21.28
C ALA A 300 5.40 47.05 22.42
N PRO A 301 6.20 45.98 22.60
CA PRO A 301 7.38 45.78 21.74
C PRO A 301 7.75 44.33 21.39
N ALA A 302 8.61 44.25 20.40
CA ALA A 302 9.19 43.09 19.75
C ALA A 302 10.14 42.26 20.63
N ALA A 303 10.24 40.97 20.32
CA ALA A 303 11.44 40.19 20.57
C ALA A 303 11.62 39.06 19.55
N ASN A 304 12.80 39.03 19.00
CA ASN A 304 13.44 38.08 18.08
C ASN A 304 13.09 36.61 18.26
N ALA A 305 12.82 35.90 17.17
CA ALA A 305 13.08 34.47 17.08
C ALA A 305 13.62 34.08 15.69
N LYS A 306 14.55 33.19 15.74
CA LYS A 306 15.50 32.71 14.74
C LYS A 306 14.82 32.14 13.49
N LYS A 307 15.36 32.47 12.31
CA LYS A 307 15.15 31.78 11.05
C LYS A 307 15.58 30.31 11.17
N GLN A 308 14.62 29.40 11.03
CA GLN A 308 14.88 28.06 10.57
C GLN A 308 14.57 28.00 9.07
N THR A 309 15.57 27.61 8.30
CA THR A 309 15.47 27.38 6.87
C THR A 309 14.69 26.09 6.64
N ASN A 310 13.43 26.17 6.26
CA ASN A 310 12.69 25.06 5.69
C ASN A 310 13.16 24.88 4.24
N ALA A 311 13.75 23.72 3.96
CA ALA A 311 13.94 23.24 2.61
C ALA A 311 12.55 23.00 1.99
N LYS A 312 12.28 23.61 0.85
CA LYS A 312 11.06 23.35 0.05
C LYS A 312 11.06 21.88 -0.37
N PRO A 313 9.94 21.14 -0.23
CA PRO A 313 9.81 19.85 -0.85
C PRO A 313 9.86 20.04 -2.37
N VAL A 314 10.72 19.28 -3.01
CA VAL A 314 10.77 19.19 -4.48
C VAL A 314 9.51 18.47 -4.90
N THR A 315 8.57 19.17 -5.50
CA THR A 315 7.40 18.57 -6.14
C THR A 315 7.89 17.69 -7.29
N GLY A 316 8.02 16.40 -7.03
CA GLY A 316 8.30 15.40 -8.06
C GLY A 316 7.12 15.41 -9.04
N ARG A 317 7.41 15.56 -10.35
CA ARG A 317 6.42 15.34 -11.39
C ARG A 317 6.08 13.85 -11.40
N THR A 318 4.96 13.46 -10.83
CA THR A 318 4.42 12.10 -10.91
C THR A 318 3.70 11.94 -12.24
N VAL A 319 3.94 10.82 -12.91
CA VAL A 319 3.22 10.42 -14.12
C VAL A 319 2.47 9.15 -13.78
N ARG A 320 1.15 9.19 -13.84
CA ARG A 320 0.32 7.98 -13.70
C ARG A 320 0.49 7.11 -14.94
N VAL A 321 0.87 5.88 -14.77
CA VAL A 321 1.01 4.88 -15.84
C VAL A 321 0.07 3.72 -15.53
N ASP A 322 -0.71 3.34 -16.52
CA ASP A 322 -1.60 2.18 -16.47
C ASP A 322 -0.79 0.90 -16.27
N ILE A 323 -1.20 0.08 -15.30
CA ILE A 323 -0.52 -1.14 -14.87
C ILE A 323 -0.46 -2.17 -16.01
N GLU A 324 -1.57 -2.31 -16.76
CA GLU A 324 -1.63 -3.24 -17.90
C GLU A 324 -0.59 -2.89 -18.96
N LYS A 325 -0.29 -1.60 -19.13
CA LYS A 325 0.76 -1.14 -20.06
C LYS A 325 2.16 -1.45 -19.55
N LEU A 326 2.40 -1.37 -18.24
CA LEU A 326 3.66 -1.78 -17.64
C LEU A 326 3.87 -3.30 -17.75
N ASP A 327 2.84 -4.10 -17.51
CA ASP A 327 2.88 -5.54 -17.66
C ASP A 327 3.10 -5.96 -19.13
N ALA A 328 2.46 -5.27 -20.08
CA ALA A 328 2.71 -5.46 -21.50
C ALA A 328 4.17 -5.12 -21.88
N LEU A 329 4.73 -4.04 -21.33
CA LEU A 329 6.12 -3.67 -21.54
C LEU A 329 7.08 -4.73 -20.96
N MET A 330 6.81 -5.24 -19.76
CA MET A 330 7.60 -6.33 -19.14
C MET A 330 7.56 -7.59 -20.00
N ASN A 331 6.41 -7.96 -20.56
CA ASN A 331 6.30 -9.08 -21.47
C ASN A 331 7.16 -8.87 -22.73
N GLN A 332 7.17 -7.66 -23.31
CA GLN A 332 8.01 -7.34 -24.46
C GLN A 332 9.51 -7.42 -24.14
N VAL A 333 9.92 -6.96 -22.95
CA VAL A 333 11.31 -7.11 -22.50
C VAL A 333 11.69 -8.57 -22.32
N SER A 334 10.79 -9.39 -21.78
CA SER A 334 11.00 -10.85 -21.67
C SER A 334 11.16 -11.51 -23.04
N GLU A 335 10.35 -11.15 -24.03
CA GLU A 335 10.48 -11.61 -25.41
C GLU A 335 11.81 -11.17 -26.04
N LEU A 336 12.28 -9.95 -25.74
CA LEU A 336 13.58 -9.46 -26.21
C LEU A 336 14.73 -10.26 -25.60
N ILE A 337 14.65 -10.66 -24.33
CA ILE A 337 15.64 -11.53 -23.67
C ILE A 337 15.68 -12.90 -24.33
N ILE A 338 14.51 -13.48 -24.65
CA ILE A 338 14.42 -14.76 -25.36
C ILE A 338 15.07 -14.66 -26.75
N ALA A 339 14.77 -13.60 -27.50
CA ALA A 339 15.37 -13.37 -28.81
C ALA A 339 16.90 -13.16 -28.74
N LYS A 340 17.38 -12.42 -27.72
CA LYS A 340 18.82 -12.28 -27.43
C LYS A 340 19.45 -13.64 -27.17
N ASN A 341 18.84 -14.47 -26.32
CA ASN A 341 19.35 -15.81 -25.99
C ASN A 341 19.43 -16.72 -27.23
N SER A 342 18.46 -16.60 -28.15
CA SER A 342 18.50 -17.29 -29.45
C SER A 342 19.72 -16.87 -30.28
N LEU A 343 20.00 -15.59 -30.36
CA LEU A 343 21.20 -15.09 -31.09
C LEU A 343 22.50 -15.58 -30.45
N VAL A 344 22.59 -15.60 -29.12
CA VAL A 344 23.75 -16.15 -28.38
C VAL A 344 23.95 -17.62 -28.68
N SER A 345 22.87 -18.41 -28.65
CA SER A 345 22.92 -19.88 -28.97
C SER A 345 23.36 -20.15 -30.39
N ILE A 346 22.84 -19.42 -31.37
CA ILE A 346 23.25 -19.52 -32.79
C ILE A 346 24.75 -19.20 -32.94
N SER A 347 25.19 -18.12 -32.27
CA SER A 347 26.58 -17.68 -32.30
C SER A 347 27.56 -18.72 -31.71
N SER A 348 27.12 -19.49 -30.71
CA SER A 348 27.92 -20.51 -30.04
C SER A 348 28.03 -21.82 -30.86
N ASN A 349 27.04 -22.12 -31.69
CA ASN A 349 26.93 -23.35 -32.46
C ASN A 349 27.61 -23.31 -33.85
N GLU A 350 27.94 -22.12 -34.37
CA GLU A 350 28.64 -21.97 -35.64
C GLU A 350 30.14 -22.23 -35.47
N SER A 351 30.55 -23.49 -35.60
CA SER A 351 31.96 -23.97 -35.68
C SER A 351 32.55 -23.70 -37.07
N GLY A 352 32.59 -22.43 -37.48
CA GLY A 352 33.18 -22.02 -38.75
C GLY A 352 34.46 -21.18 -38.55
N GLU A 353 35.46 -21.37 -39.41
CA GLU A 353 36.81 -20.76 -39.43
C GLU A 353 36.82 -19.19 -39.49
N TYR A 354 35.67 -18.53 -39.43
CA TYR A 354 35.52 -17.09 -39.36
C TYR A 354 34.65 -16.71 -38.16
N GLN A 355 35.17 -16.91 -36.94
CA GLN A 355 34.63 -16.22 -35.77
C GLN A 355 34.80 -14.72 -36.00
N ASN A 356 33.72 -14.07 -36.39
CA ASN A 356 33.70 -12.64 -36.61
C ASN A 356 33.71 -11.98 -35.21
N GLN A 357 34.89 -11.65 -34.68
CA GLN A 357 35.07 -11.04 -33.39
C GLN A 357 34.12 -9.83 -33.21
N SER A 358 33.84 -9.10 -34.28
CA SER A 358 32.89 -8.03 -34.31
C SER A 358 31.43 -8.47 -34.05
N PHE A 359 31.06 -9.68 -34.39
CA PHE A 359 29.72 -10.23 -34.15
C PHE A 359 29.55 -10.58 -32.66
N HIS A 360 30.57 -11.21 -32.04
CA HIS A 360 30.55 -11.48 -30.58
C HIS A 360 30.52 -10.15 -29.79
N GLU A 361 31.29 -9.15 -30.18
CA GLU A 361 31.27 -7.83 -29.52
C GLU A 361 29.87 -7.17 -29.63
N GLN A 362 29.16 -7.35 -30.73
CA GLN A 362 27.80 -6.84 -30.90
C GLN A 362 26.77 -7.63 -30.06
N ILE A 363 26.94 -8.93 -29.90
CA ILE A 363 26.09 -9.75 -29.02
C ILE A 363 26.29 -9.34 -27.57
N GLU A 364 27.54 -9.21 -27.09
CA GLU A 364 27.84 -8.74 -25.73
C GLU A 364 27.26 -7.32 -25.49
N TYR A 365 27.32 -6.46 -26.51
CA TYR A 365 26.72 -5.14 -26.44
C TYR A 365 25.20 -5.22 -26.31
N LEU A 366 24.54 -6.06 -27.12
CA LEU A 366 23.10 -6.29 -27.05
C LEU A 366 22.68 -6.85 -25.69
N GLU A 367 23.43 -7.80 -25.16
CA GLU A 367 23.20 -8.37 -23.82
C GLU A 367 23.20 -7.28 -22.74
N ARG A 368 24.23 -6.43 -22.74
CA ARG A 368 24.31 -5.31 -21.78
C ARG A 368 23.15 -4.31 -21.93
N ILE A 369 22.74 -3.98 -23.17
CA ILE A 369 21.62 -3.06 -23.39
C ILE A 369 20.29 -3.68 -22.93
N THR A 370 20.09 -4.96 -23.20
CA THR A 370 18.87 -5.69 -22.80
C THR A 370 18.77 -5.77 -21.27
N THR A 371 19.88 -6.06 -20.58
CA THR A 371 19.92 -6.08 -19.11
C THR A 371 19.62 -4.70 -18.52
N ASN A 372 20.26 -3.65 -19.05
CA ASN A 372 20.00 -2.27 -18.60
C ASN A 372 18.55 -1.84 -18.86
N LEU A 373 17.96 -2.25 -19.99
CA LEU A 373 16.56 -1.96 -20.30
C LEU A 373 15.62 -2.67 -19.32
N HIS A 374 15.88 -3.95 -19.05
CA HIS A 374 15.13 -4.71 -18.06
C HIS A 374 15.17 -4.05 -16.67
N GLU A 375 16.38 -3.70 -16.18
CA GLU A 375 16.53 -3.01 -14.90
C GLU A 375 15.78 -1.67 -14.87
N SER A 376 15.81 -0.91 -15.99
CA SER A 376 15.12 0.38 -16.07
C SER A 376 13.60 0.24 -16.03
N VAL A 377 13.05 -0.77 -16.73
CA VAL A 377 11.61 -1.05 -16.74
C VAL A 377 11.16 -1.58 -15.37
N MET A 378 11.97 -2.46 -14.74
CA MET A 378 11.70 -2.95 -13.39
C MET A 378 11.66 -1.80 -12.36
N LYS A 379 12.58 -0.83 -12.44
CA LYS A 379 12.56 0.34 -11.57
C LYS A 379 11.27 1.15 -11.66
N VAL A 380 10.70 1.27 -12.85
CA VAL A 380 9.42 1.98 -13.02
C VAL A 380 8.24 1.21 -12.41
N ARG A 381 8.36 -0.12 -12.29
CA ARG A 381 7.34 -1.01 -11.70
C ARG A 381 7.43 -1.14 -10.18
N MET A 382 8.54 -0.70 -9.58
CA MET A 382 8.72 -0.78 -8.13
C MET A 382 7.79 0.19 -7.41
N VAL A 383 7.23 -0.25 -6.29
CA VAL A 383 6.38 0.54 -5.41
C VAL A 383 6.88 0.41 -3.96
N PRO A 384 6.73 1.44 -3.12
CA PRO A 384 7.07 1.34 -1.71
C PRO A 384 6.22 0.27 -1.00
N ILE A 385 6.81 -0.41 -0.02
CA ILE A 385 6.06 -1.40 0.78
C ILE A 385 5.08 -0.73 1.74
N GLU A 386 5.12 0.59 1.88
CA GLU A 386 4.24 1.41 2.70
C GLU A 386 2.76 1.04 2.53
N SER A 387 2.31 0.85 1.29
CA SER A 387 0.92 0.46 0.97
C SER A 387 0.44 -0.82 1.66
N VAL A 388 1.36 -1.72 2.00
CA VAL A 388 1.05 -2.97 2.71
C VAL A 388 1.21 -2.85 4.22
N VAL A 389 2.27 -2.15 4.66
CA VAL A 389 2.63 -2.11 6.09
C VAL A 389 1.80 -1.12 6.90
N ASN A 390 1.20 -0.11 6.27
CA ASN A 390 0.39 0.92 6.93
C ASN A 390 -0.81 0.36 7.72
N LYS A 391 -1.35 -0.80 7.35
CA LYS A 391 -2.43 -1.48 8.09
C LYS A 391 -1.97 -2.22 9.35
N PHE A 392 -0.67 -2.48 9.53
CA PHE A 392 -0.17 -3.29 10.63
C PHE A 392 -0.25 -2.63 12.01
N PRO A 393 -0.01 -1.30 12.18
CA PRO A 393 -0.18 -0.63 13.46
C PRO A 393 -1.59 -0.83 14.04
N ARG A 394 -2.62 -0.68 13.22
CA ARG A 394 -4.01 -0.93 13.62
C ARG A 394 -4.22 -2.40 14.02
N MET A 395 -3.72 -3.34 13.25
CA MET A 395 -3.82 -4.77 13.56
C MET A 395 -3.15 -5.10 14.91
N ILE A 396 -1.96 -4.58 15.18
CA ILE A 396 -1.24 -4.81 16.47
C ILE A 396 -2.00 -4.18 17.64
N ARG A 397 -2.60 -3.00 17.46
CA ARG A 397 -3.47 -2.38 18.47
C ARG A 397 -4.66 -3.29 18.84
N ASP A 398 -5.34 -3.83 17.84
CA ASP A 398 -6.50 -4.70 18.05
C ASP A 398 -6.09 -6.03 18.73
N LEU A 399 -4.94 -6.59 18.34
CA LEU A 399 -4.34 -7.76 18.99
C LEU A 399 -3.95 -7.45 20.43
N SER A 400 -3.35 -6.28 20.71
CA SER A 400 -3.00 -5.83 22.07
C SER A 400 -4.23 -5.85 22.98
N ARG A 401 -5.34 -5.31 22.54
CA ARG A 401 -6.61 -5.32 23.30
C ARG A 401 -7.19 -6.71 23.46
N LYS A 402 -7.24 -7.49 22.37
CA LYS A 402 -7.82 -8.84 22.38
C LYS A 402 -7.04 -9.82 23.26
N LEU A 403 -5.71 -9.70 23.28
CA LEU A 403 -4.82 -10.53 24.07
C LEU A 403 -4.59 -9.98 25.49
N GLY A 404 -4.97 -8.74 25.77
CA GLY A 404 -4.72 -8.07 27.04
C GLY A 404 -3.23 -7.82 27.32
N LYS A 405 -2.40 -7.80 26.27
CA LYS A 405 -0.96 -7.55 26.35
C LYS A 405 -0.65 -6.13 25.88
N LYS A 406 0.18 -5.40 26.63
CA LYS A 406 0.67 -4.09 26.19
C LYS A 406 1.79 -4.29 25.19
N MET A 407 1.62 -3.82 23.96
CA MET A 407 2.63 -3.96 22.92
C MET A 407 2.62 -2.75 21.99
N GLU A 408 3.75 -2.47 21.38
CA GLU A 408 3.95 -1.38 20.43
C GLU A 408 4.71 -1.88 19.22
N LEU A 409 4.31 -1.41 18.02
CA LEU A 409 4.95 -1.73 16.75
C LEU A 409 5.86 -0.57 16.33
N TYR A 410 7.10 -0.88 16.02
CA TYR A 410 8.08 0.05 15.46
C TYR A 410 8.37 -0.37 14.02
N MET A 411 8.12 0.53 13.08
CA MET A 411 8.37 0.29 11.66
C MET A 411 9.49 1.20 11.16
N THR A 412 10.32 0.71 10.25
CA THR A 412 11.39 1.46 9.59
C THR A 412 11.63 0.95 8.18
N GLY A 413 11.88 1.86 7.23
CA GLY A 413 12.13 1.53 5.83
C GLY A 413 10.86 1.26 5.03
N GLU A 414 9.78 1.91 5.36
CA GLU A 414 8.50 1.85 4.67
C GLU A 414 8.60 2.35 3.22
N ASP A 415 9.58 3.22 2.95
CA ASP A 415 9.97 3.73 1.65
C ASP A 415 10.76 2.73 0.77
N THR A 416 11.04 1.53 1.29
CA THR A 416 11.76 0.50 0.53
C THR A 416 10.93 0.05 -0.66
N GLU A 417 11.49 0.23 -1.86
CA GLU A 417 10.84 -0.14 -3.11
C GLU A 417 10.97 -1.65 -3.38
N LEU A 418 9.87 -2.25 -3.85
CA LEU A 418 9.80 -3.66 -4.22
C LEU A 418 8.88 -3.82 -5.43
N ASP A 419 9.06 -4.89 -6.20
CA ASP A 419 8.16 -5.20 -7.33
C ASP A 419 6.70 -5.28 -6.86
N ARG A 420 5.80 -4.64 -7.58
CA ARG A 420 4.38 -4.57 -7.24
C ARG A 420 3.75 -5.95 -6.98
N THR A 421 4.06 -6.94 -7.80
CA THR A 421 3.51 -8.30 -7.65
C THR A 421 3.94 -8.93 -6.32
N VAL A 422 5.15 -8.62 -5.87
CA VAL A 422 5.67 -9.08 -4.59
C VAL A 422 4.99 -8.32 -3.45
N VAL A 423 4.81 -7.00 -3.59
CA VAL A 423 4.11 -6.16 -2.60
C VAL A 423 2.68 -6.67 -2.38
N ASP A 424 1.95 -6.96 -3.45
CA ASP A 424 0.56 -7.46 -3.36
C ASP A 424 0.46 -8.82 -2.64
N GLN A 425 1.50 -9.65 -2.67
CA GLN A 425 1.48 -11.01 -2.12
C GLN A 425 2.20 -11.16 -0.78
N ILE A 426 3.12 -10.25 -0.41
CA ILE A 426 3.90 -10.35 0.83
C ILE A 426 3.09 -9.95 2.09
N GLY A 427 2.00 -9.23 1.90
CA GLY A 427 1.17 -8.72 3.01
C GLY A 427 0.70 -9.80 3.97
N ASP A 428 0.14 -10.89 3.47
CA ASP A 428 -0.37 -12.01 4.27
C ASP A 428 0.73 -12.73 5.06
N PRO A 429 1.88 -13.11 4.46
CA PRO A 429 3.04 -13.60 5.19
C PRO A 429 3.50 -12.70 6.33
N LEU A 430 3.67 -11.39 6.08
CA LEU A 430 4.12 -10.43 7.10
C LEU A 430 3.09 -10.28 8.22
N GLN A 431 1.80 -10.20 7.88
CA GLN A 431 0.72 -10.15 8.86
C GLN A 431 0.75 -11.38 9.77
N HIS A 432 1.02 -12.56 9.21
CA HIS A 432 1.10 -13.80 9.99
C HIS A 432 2.31 -13.81 10.93
N LEU A 433 3.47 -13.33 10.49
CA LEU A 433 4.67 -13.22 11.32
C LEU A 433 4.46 -12.24 12.47
N LEU A 434 3.89 -11.05 12.20
CA LEU A 434 3.56 -10.06 13.23
C LEU A 434 2.55 -10.60 14.25
N ARG A 435 1.54 -11.35 13.78
CA ARG A 435 0.57 -12.01 14.67
C ARG A 435 1.24 -13.05 15.56
N ASN A 436 2.18 -13.83 15.04
CA ASN A 436 2.94 -14.82 15.83
C ASN A 436 3.80 -14.14 16.88
N SER A 437 4.44 -13.02 16.56
CA SER A 437 5.19 -12.22 17.53
C SER A 437 4.29 -11.69 18.65
N ALA A 438 3.09 -11.18 18.32
CA ALA A 438 2.13 -10.67 19.30
C ALA A 438 1.53 -11.76 20.19
N ASP A 439 1.08 -12.88 19.61
CA ASP A 439 0.37 -13.95 20.33
C ASP A 439 1.35 -14.84 21.12
N HIS A 440 2.38 -15.34 20.44
CA HIS A 440 3.28 -16.37 20.95
C HIS A 440 4.67 -15.85 21.34
N GLY A 441 5.17 -14.78 20.69
CA GLY A 441 6.47 -14.19 20.95
C GLY A 441 6.49 -13.46 22.30
N LEU A 442 5.60 -12.48 22.45
CA LEU A 442 5.53 -11.66 23.66
C LEU A 442 4.90 -12.40 24.84
N GLU A 443 5.49 -12.22 26.03
CA GLU A 443 4.95 -12.70 27.31
C GLU A 443 3.82 -11.79 27.81
N ASP A 444 3.05 -12.26 28.78
CA ASP A 444 2.09 -11.45 29.52
C ASP A 444 2.79 -10.33 30.31
N ASN A 445 2.13 -9.19 30.48
CA ASN A 445 2.69 -8.01 31.14
C ASN A 445 3.30 -8.31 32.52
N ALA A 446 2.65 -9.16 33.33
CA ALA A 446 3.15 -9.53 34.64
C ALA A 446 4.47 -10.34 34.55
N THR A 447 4.53 -11.31 33.63
CA THR A 447 5.72 -12.14 33.40
C THR A 447 6.89 -11.30 32.86
N ARG A 448 6.63 -10.28 32.05
CA ARG A 448 7.67 -9.35 31.54
C ARG A 448 8.32 -8.58 32.71
N VAL A 449 7.49 -8.02 33.60
CA VAL A 449 7.97 -7.28 34.77
C VAL A 449 8.76 -8.20 35.73
N GLU A 450 8.31 -9.46 35.94
CA GLU A 450 9.04 -10.45 36.75
C GLU A 450 10.43 -10.77 36.16
N ARG A 451 10.58 -10.65 34.83
CA ARG A 451 11.84 -10.90 34.12
C ARG A 451 12.68 -9.63 33.89
N GLU A 452 12.35 -8.55 34.58
CA GLU A 452 13.04 -7.25 34.46
C GLU A 452 12.99 -6.64 33.06
N LYS A 453 11.99 -7.03 32.22
CA LYS A 453 11.71 -6.43 30.90
C LYS A 453 10.72 -5.27 31.05
N PRO A 454 10.71 -4.32 30.09
CA PRO A 454 9.66 -3.30 30.00
C PRO A 454 8.27 -3.93 29.97
N GLU A 455 7.30 -3.31 30.64
CA GLU A 455 5.91 -3.81 30.68
C GLU A 455 5.30 -3.85 29.27
N VAL A 456 5.63 -2.87 28.44
CA VAL A 456 5.23 -2.81 27.03
C VAL A 456 6.19 -3.64 26.19
N GLY A 457 5.66 -4.63 25.47
CA GLY A 457 6.43 -5.44 24.54
C GLY A 457 6.68 -4.69 23.23
N SER A 458 7.86 -4.86 22.65
CA SER A 458 8.24 -4.24 21.38
C SER A 458 8.18 -5.27 20.26
N ILE A 459 7.44 -4.92 19.21
CA ILE A 459 7.45 -5.63 17.93
C ILE A 459 8.07 -4.69 16.91
N PHE A 460 8.90 -5.19 16.02
CA PHE A 460 9.54 -4.36 15.00
C PHE A 460 9.44 -4.99 13.62
N LEU A 461 9.22 -4.12 12.63
CA LEU A 461 9.30 -4.42 11.23
C LEU A 461 10.33 -3.47 10.60
N LYS A 462 11.35 -4.04 9.98
CA LYS A 462 12.39 -3.27 9.30
C LYS A 462 12.52 -3.76 7.89
N ALA A 463 12.51 -2.84 6.93
CA ALA A 463 12.80 -3.17 5.54
C ALA A 463 13.98 -2.37 5.04
N PHE A 464 14.83 -2.98 4.25
CA PHE A 464 15.98 -2.34 3.62
C PHE A 464 16.48 -3.17 2.45
N GLN A 465 17.15 -2.50 1.53
CA GLN A 465 17.78 -3.16 0.40
C GLN A 465 19.22 -3.60 0.75
N GLU A 466 19.55 -4.85 0.45
CA GLU A 466 20.90 -5.40 0.55
C GLU A 466 21.32 -6.05 -0.78
N GLY A 467 22.13 -5.35 -1.56
CA GLY A 467 22.55 -5.77 -2.89
C GLY A 467 21.34 -5.90 -3.84
N ASN A 468 21.08 -7.10 -4.36
CA ASN A 468 19.97 -7.38 -5.27
C ASN A 468 18.74 -7.98 -4.55
N ASN A 469 18.69 -7.87 -3.23
CA ASN A 469 17.58 -8.36 -2.42
C ASN A 469 17.01 -7.26 -1.55
N VAL A 470 15.73 -7.38 -1.24
CA VAL A 470 15.09 -6.66 -0.14
C VAL A 470 15.03 -7.59 1.06
N ILE A 471 15.48 -7.09 2.20
CA ILE A 471 15.43 -7.78 3.48
C ILE A 471 14.30 -7.16 4.30
N ILE A 472 13.38 -8.01 4.77
CA ILE A 472 12.33 -7.59 5.69
C ILE A 472 12.52 -8.38 6.99
N GLU A 473 12.80 -7.66 8.08
CA GLU A 473 12.95 -8.24 9.41
C GLU A 473 11.68 -7.98 10.22
N VAL A 474 11.05 -9.05 10.69
CA VAL A 474 9.91 -9.01 11.62
C VAL A 474 10.37 -9.64 12.92
N GLY A 475 10.35 -8.90 14.01
CA GLY A 475 10.88 -9.37 15.27
C GLY A 475 10.12 -8.89 16.49
N ASP A 476 10.41 -9.54 17.63
CA ASP A 476 9.89 -9.21 18.95
C ASP A 476 10.99 -9.30 20.03
N ASP A 477 10.79 -8.59 21.14
CA ASP A 477 11.62 -8.64 22.34
C ASP A 477 11.07 -9.63 23.40
N GLY A 478 10.30 -10.63 22.93
CA GLY A 478 9.58 -11.57 23.78
C GLY A 478 10.41 -12.71 24.35
N ASN A 479 9.76 -13.86 24.54
CA ASN A 479 10.36 -15.01 25.20
C ASN A 479 11.44 -15.73 24.37
N GLY A 480 11.47 -15.50 23.06
CA GLY A 480 12.26 -16.32 22.15
C GLY A 480 11.68 -17.73 21.98
N ILE A 481 12.30 -18.52 21.11
CA ILE A 481 11.90 -19.91 20.84
C ILE A 481 12.79 -20.85 21.66
N ASP A 482 12.16 -21.68 22.45
CA ASP A 482 12.85 -22.76 23.19
C ASP A 482 13.18 -23.90 22.21
N VAL A 483 14.42 -23.94 21.76
CA VAL A 483 14.92 -24.94 20.81
C VAL A 483 14.84 -26.36 21.40
N ALA A 484 15.03 -26.52 22.70
CA ALA A 484 14.92 -27.81 23.37
C ALA A 484 13.48 -28.32 23.35
N ALA A 485 12.51 -27.43 23.63
CA ALA A 485 11.08 -27.76 23.57
C ALA A 485 10.63 -28.12 22.15
N VAL A 486 11.16 -27.42 21.13
CA VAL A 486 10.89 -27.73 19.71
C VAL A 486 11.41 -29.11 19.35
N ARG A 487 12.67 -29.42 19.73
CA ARG A 487 13.31 -30.72 19.54
C ARG A 487 12.49 -31.85 20.14
N ASP A 488 12.17 -31.71 21.43
CA ASP A 488 11.45 -32.75 22.20
C ASP A 488 10.06 -32.99 21.57
N LYS A 489 9.37 -31.95 21.16
CA LYS A 489 8.07 -32.05 20.48
C LYS A 489 8.17 -32.68 19.09
N ALA A 490 9.25 -32.43 18.36
CA ALA A 490 9.49 -33.03 17.05
C ALA A 490 9.72 -34.55 17.16
N VAL A 491 10.43 -35.00 18.23
CA VAL A 491 10.60 -36.43 18.55
C VAL A 491 9.26 -37.04 18.98
N GLU A 492 8.49 -36.37 19.85
CA GLU A 492 7.18 -36.83 20.31
C GLU A 492 6.20 -37.07 19.17
N ARG A 493 6.23 -36.16 18.14
CA ARG A 493 5.39 -36.28 16.97
C ARG A 493 5.94 -37.23 15.89
N GLY A 494 7.12 -37.78 16.09
CA GLY A 494 7.75 -38.70 15.13
C GLY A 494 8.26 -38.04 13.86
N VAL A 495 8.46 -36.71 13.87
CA VAL A 495 9.02 -35.95 12.74
C VAL A 495 10.50 -36.25 12.58
N ILE A 496 11.21 -36.43 13.71
CA ILE A 496 12.62 -36.83 13.76
C ILE A 496 12.82 -37.95 14.76
N THR A 497 13.85 -38.75 14.60
CA THR A 497 14.23 -39.76 15.59
C THR A 497 15.06 -39.15 16.73
N ALA A 498 15.11 -39.80 17.88
CA ALA A 498 15.92 -39.32 19.01
C ALA A 498 17.42 -39.23 18.65
N GLU A 499 17.94 -40.15 17.84
CA GLU A 499 19.33 -40.12 17.36
C GLU A 499 19.61 -38.95 16.42
N GLN A 500 18.66 -38.61 15.54
CA GLN A 500 18.75 -37.42 14.69
C GLN A 500 18.72 -36.15 15.52
N ALA A 501 17.83 -36.09 16.54
CA ALA A 501 17.67 -34.94 17.40
C ALA A 501 18.95 -34.58 18.19
N GLU A 502 19.79 -35.57 18.53
CA GLU A 502 21.05 -35.35 19.24
C GLU A 502 22.15 -34.77 18.33
N ASN A 503 22.08 -35.04 17.04
CA ASN A 503 23.09 -34.62 16.05
C ASN A 503 22.74 -33.35 15.30
N MET A 504 21.49 -32.88 15.40
CA MET A 504 21.02 -31.67 14.70
C MET A 504 21.54 -30.39 15.36
N SER A 505 21.93 -29.43 14.54
CA SER A 505 22.26 -28.09 14.97
C SER A 505 21.00 -27.31 15.43
N GLN A 506 21.18 -26.25 16.21
CA GLN A 506 20.06 -25.39 16.62
C GLN A 506 19.27 -24.84 15.42
N LYS A 507 19.97 -24.50 14.33
CA LYS A 507 19.36 -23.99 13.11
C LYS A 507 18.46 -25.03 12.43
N GLU A 508 18.90 -26.28 12.37
CA GLU A 508 18.12 -27.38 11.81
C GLU A 508 16.88 -27.69 12.65
N ILE A 509 17.00 -27.63 13.98
CA ILE A 509 15.85 -27.80 14.88
C ILE A 509 14.82 -26.68 14.70
N ILE A 510 15.27 -25.41 14.57
CA ILE A 510 14.38 -24.27 14.32
C ILE A 510 13.68 -24.43 12.96
N ASN A 511 14.35 -24.92 11.94
CA ASN A 511 13.75 -25.16 10.64
C ASN A 511 12.60 -26.17 10.65
N ILE A 512 12.50 -27.04 11.66
CA ILE A 512 11.35 -27.94 11.85
C ILE A 512 10.04 -27.16 12.03
N LEU A 513 10.08 -25.91 12.52
CA LEU A 513 8.89 -25.05 12.67
C LEU A 513 8.19 -24.77 11.35
N PHE A 514 8.92 -24.88 10.24
CA PHE A 514 8.39 -24.66 8.89
C PHE A 514 7.91 -25.94 8.20
N LEU A 515 7.97 -27.09 8.89
CA LEU A 515 7.46 -28.34 8.31
C LEU A 515 5.93 -28.36 8.36
N PRO A 516 5.27 -28.92 7.34
CA PRO A 516 3.83 -29.01 7.27
C PRO A 516 3.22 -29.61 8.55
N SER A 517 2.19 -28.95 9.05
CA SER A 517 1.44 -29.37 10.25
C SER A 517 2.25 -29.38 11.56
N PHE A 518 3.46 -28.82 11.60
CA PHE A 518 4.21 -28.66 12.84
C PHE A 518 3.86 -27.34 13.52
N SER A 519 3.09 -27.37 14.61
CA SER A 519 2.73 -26.20 15.42
C SER A 519 3.05 -26.44 16.88
N MET A 520 3.61 -25.44 17.57
CA MET A 520 3.86 -25.47 19.01
C MET A 520 2.59 -25.28 19.85
N ALA A 521 1.50 -24.78 19.28
CA ALA A 521 0.25 -24.50 19.97
C ALA A 521 -0.40 -25.78 20.53
N LYS A 522 -0.85 -25.70 21.79
CA LYS A 522 -1.60 -26.79 22.47
C LYS A 522 -3.09 -26.81 22.12
N LYS A 523 -3.63 -25.71 21.61
CA LYS A 523 -5.01 -25.55 21.13
C LYS A 523 -5.00 -24.67 19.90
N ILE A 524 -5.78 -25.04 18.89
CA ILE A 524 -6.11 -24.16 17.77
C ILE A 524 -6.94 -23.02 18.37
N THR A 525 -6.38 -21.82 18.44
CA THR A 525 -7.13 -20.64 18.86
C THR A 525 -8.00 -20.17 17.69
N ASP A 526 -9.25 -19.80 17.96
CA ASP A 526 -10.23 -19.29 16.99
C ASP A 526 -9.76 -18.00 16.26
N ILE A 527 -8.59 -17.46 16.66
CA ILE A 527 -7.97 -16.26 16.09
C ILE A 527 -7.27 -16.57 14.75
N SER A 528 -6.89 -17.83 14.51
CA SER A 528 -6.26 -18.30 13.26
C SER A 528 -7.25 -19.06 12.36
N GLY A 529 -8.40 -18.52 12.07
CA GLY A 529 -9.56 -19.16 11.40
C GLY A 529 -9.32 -19.87 10.05
N ARG A 530 -8.07 -19.99 9.57
CA ARG A 530 -7.70 -20.68 8.34
C ARG A 530 -6.65 -21.77 8.50
N GLY A 531 -6.18 -22.07 9.73
CA GLY A 531 -5.17 -23.13 9.94
C GLY A 531 -3.81 -22.83 9.26
N VAL A 532 -3.48 -21.57 9.07
CA VAL A 532 -2.23 -21.12 8.42
C VAL A 532 -1.11 -21.23 9.44
N GLY A 533 -0.06 -22.00 9.11
CA GLY A 533 1.15 -22.17 9.91
C GLY A 533 2.36 -21.46 9.27
N LEU A 534 3.50 -21.55 9.92
CA LEU A 534 4.77 -21.05 9.38
C LEU A 534 5.18 -21.77 8.08
N ASP A 535 4.71 -22.99 7.84
CA ASP A 535 4.86 -23.75 6.60
C ASP A 535 4.25 -22.99 5.39
N VAL A 536 3.05 -22.41 5.57
CA VAL A 536 2.40 -21.61 4.52
C VAL A 536 3.14 -20.29 4.30
N VAL A 537 3.61 -19.64 5.37
CA VAL A 537 4.44 -18.43 5.27
C VAL A 537 5.68 -18.71 4.42
N LYS A 538 6.39 -19.80 4.72
CA LYS A 538 7.58 -20.20 3.97
C LYS A 538 7.26 -20.49 2.52
N SER A 539 6.22 -21.28 2.25
CA SER A 539 5.78 -21.62 0.90
C SER A 539 5.42 -20.38 0.07
N ASN A 540 4.74 -19.39 0.67
CA ASN A 540 4.41 -18.14 -0.03
C ASN A 540 5.65 -17.31 -0.35
N ILE A 541 6.61 -17.21 0.60
CA ILE A 541 7.87 -16.49 0.38
C ILE A 541 8.72 -17.19 -0.70
N GLU A 542 8.81 -18.53 -0.66
CA GLU A 542 9.51 -19.33 -1.67
C GLU A 542 8.86 -19.19 -3.06
N ALA A 543 7.53 -19.11 -3.14
CA ALA A 543 6.81 -18.86 -4.39
C ALA A 543 7.14 -17.48 -5.00
N LEU A 544 7.52 -16.51 -4.18
CA LEU A 544 8.03 -15.20 -4.60
C LEU A 544 9.54 -15.23 -4.94
N GLY A 545 10.18 -16.39 -4.91
CA GLY A 545 11.62 -16.56 -5.13
C GLY A 545 12.48 -16.12 -3.95
N GLY A 546 11.86 -15.92 -2.77
CA GLY A 546 12.53 -15.53 -1.55
C GLY A 546 12.88 -16.68 -0.62
N ASP A 547 13.46 -16.36 0.52
CA ASP A 547 13.79 -17.28 1.61
C ASP A 547 13.47 -16.64 2.96
N VAL A 548 13.21 -17.48 3.97
CA VAL A 548 12.95 -17.03 5.35
C VAL A 548 13.88 -17.73 6.34
N GLU A 549 14.59 -16.93 7.13
CA GLU A 549 15.47 -17.37 8.21
C GLU A 549 14.93 -16.90 9.56
N VAL A 550 15.16 -17.72 10.62
CA VAL A 550 14.78 -17.35 11.98
C VAL A 550 16.03 -17.22 12.84
N ARG A 551 16.14 -16.09 13.53
CA ARG A 551 17.12 -15.87 14.60
C ARG A 551 16.37 -15.71 15.90
N THR A 552 16.71 -16.51 16.90
CA THR A 552 16.04 -16.49 18.18
C THR A 552 17.03 -16.77 19.32
N GLN A 553 16.78 -16.13 20.44
CA GLN A 553 17.50 -16.37 21.68
C GLN A 553 16.50 -16.40 22.84
N LEU A 554 16.52 -17.49 23.60
CA LEU A 554 15.59 -17.68 24.71
C LEU A 554 15.74 -16.54 25.74
N GLY A 555 14.64 -15.89 26.06
CA GLY A 555 14.59 -14.73 26.94
C GLY A 555 14.85 -13.38 26.32
N GLU A 556 15.35 -13.31 25.09
CA GLU A 556 15.64 -12.05 24.38
C GLU A 556 14.66 -11.72 23.27
N GLY A 557 14.12 -12.75 22.58
CA GLY A 557 13.13 -12.57 21.52
C GLY A 557 13.40 -13.40 20.27
N THR A 558 12.63 -13.13 19.23
CA THR A 558 12.72 -13.80 17.92
C THR A 558 12.71 -12.78 16.80
N THR A 559 13.48 -13.03 15.74
CA THR A 559 13.48 -12.23 14.51
C THR A 559 13.38 -13.16 13.31
N PHE A 560 12.36 -12.97 12.50
CA PHE A 560 12.20 -13.58 11.19
C PHE A 560 12.83 -12.67 10.14
N ILE A 561 13.69 -13.21 9.30
CA ILE A 561 14.39 -12.48 8.24
C ILE A 561 13.90 -13.03 6.92
N VAL A 562 13.10 -12.24 6.23
CA VAL A 562 12.59 -12.55 4.89
C VAL A 562 13.51 -11.89 3.87
N ARG A 563 14.04 -12.67 2.93
CA ARG A 563 14.85 -12.19 1.80
C ARG A 563 14.05 -12.36 0.54
N LEU A 564 13.86 -11.28 -0.19
CA LEU A 564 13.13 -11.25 -1.46
C LEU A 564 14.03 -10.68 -2.55
N PRO A 565 14.06 -11.27 -3.75
CA PRO A 565 14.78 -10.67 -4.87
C PRO A 565 14.06 -9.39 -5.31
N LEU A 566 14.83 -8.36 -5.68
CA LEU A 566 14.29 -7.10 -6.23
C LEU A 566 13.51 -7.30 -7.53
N THR A 567 13.93 -8.29 -8.32
CA THR A 567 13.37 -8.57 -9.64
C THR A 567 12.74 -9.94 -9.67
N LEU A 568 11.48 -10.03 -10.11
CA LEU A 568 10.88 -11.32 -10.43
C LEU A 568 11.44 -11.82 -11.77
N ALA A 569 11.83 -13.11 -11.76
CA ALA A 569 11.79 -13.98 -12.92
C ALA A 569 12.97 -14.06 -13.88
N ILE A 570 14.07 -13.36 -13.71
CA ILE A 570 15.30 -13.74 -14.46
C ILE A 570 16.26 -14.41 -13.50
N ILE A 571 16.50 -15.69 -13.72
CA ILE A 571 17.53 -16.45 -12.99
C ILE A 571 18.61 -16.92 -13.95
N GLN A 572 19.82 -17.04 -13.43
CA GLN A 572 20.86 -17.76 -14.10
C GLN A 572 20.66 -19.25 -13.85
N ALA A 573 20.56 -20.05 -14.89
CA ALA A 573 20.38 -21.48 -14.83
C ALA A 573 21.44 -22.22 -15.65
N LEU A 574 21.76 -23.41 -15.20
CA LEU A 574 22.48 -24.42 -16.00
C LEU A 574 21.44 -25.19 -16.80
N MET A 575 21.52 -25.10 -18.11
CA MET A 575 20.70 -25.90 -19.02
C MET A 575 21.31 -27.26 -19.18
N VAL A 576 20.53 -28.28 -18.93
CA VAL A 576 20.90 -29.69 -19.03
C VAL A 576 19.93 -30.42 -19.93
N GLU A 577 20.41 -31.50 -20.51
CA GLU A 577 19.62 -32.39 -21.35
C GLU A 577 19.52 -33.78 -20.68
N ILE A 578 18.28 -34.26 -20.62
CA ILE A 578 17.97 -35.61 -20.14
C ILE A 578 17.16 -36.26 -21.24
N ARG A 579 17.73 -37.26 -21.90
CA ARG A 579 17.24 -37.80 -23.17
C ARG A 579 17.17 -36.68 -24.23
N ASP A 580 15.99 -36.44 -24.78
CA ASP A 580 15.75 -35.43 -25.81
C ASP A 580 15.08 -34.18 -25.23
N GLU A 581 14.95 -34.07 -23.88
CA GLU A 581 14.28 -32.97 -23.22
C GLU A 581 15.25 -32.06 -22.48
N LYS A 582 14.97 -30.76 -22.52
CA LYS A 582 15.79 -29.72 -21.89
C LYS A 582 15.22 -29.31 -20.53
N TYR A 583 16.09 -29.28 -19.54
CA TYR A 583 15.78 -28.86 -18.17
C TYR A 583 16.71 -27.75 -17.72
N ALA A 584 16.23 -26.95 -16.78
CA ALA A 584 17.00 -25.89 -16.17
C ALA A 584 17.18 -26.14 -14.67
N ILE A 585 18.42 -25.96 -14.18
CA ILE A 585 18.77 -26.04 -12.77
C ILE A 585 19.28 -24.67 -12.34
N ALA A 586 18.67 -24.06 -11.33
CA ALA A 586 19.08 -22.75 -10.84
C ALA A 586 20.56 -22.78 -10.40
N LEU A 587 21.37 -21.85 -10.90
CA LEU A 587 22.81 -21.82 -10.68
C LEU A 587 23.16 -21.66 -9.18
N GLY A 588 22.32 -20.94 -8.44
CA GLY A 588 22.48 -20.77 -6.99
C GLY A 588 22.38 -22.05 -6.17
N SER A 589 21.76 -23.10 -6.71
CA SER A 589 21.65 -24.41 -6.10
C SER A 589 22.82 -25.35 -6.47
N ILE A 590 23.65 -24.97 -7.43
CA ILE A 590 24.75 -25.82 -7.92
C ILE A 590 26.02 -25.53 -7.13
N SER A 591 26.70 -26.57 -6.67
CA SER A 591 28.01 -26.49 -6.04
C SER A 591 29.14 -26.65 -7.04
N ASN A 592 29.13 -27.73 -7.81
CA ASN A 592 30.07 -28.05 -8.86
C ASN A 592 29.51 -29.10 -9.81
N ILE A 593 30.23 -29.34 -10.91
CA ILE A 593 29.89 -30.34 -11.92
C ILE A 593 31.07 -31.28 -12.05
N GLU A 594 30.81 -32.58 -12.02
CA GLU A 594 31.86 -33.60 -12.10
C GLU A 594 31.49 -34.66 -13.15
N SER A 595 32.51 -35.20 -13.80
CA SER A 595 32.38 -36.38 -14.68
C SER A 595 32.91 -37.60 -13.94
N ILE A 596 32.03 -38.54 -13.63
CA ILE A 596 32.33 -39.66 -12.72
C ILE A 596 32.27 -40.97 -13.48
N PRO A 597 33.35 -41.75 -13.45
CA PRO A 597 33.33 -43.09 -14.03
C PRO A 597 32.34 -44.01 -13.31
N VAL A 598 31.58 -44.81 -14.06
CA VAL A 598 30.54 -45.70 -13.48
C VAL A 598 31.12 -46.66 -12.44
N ASN A 599 32.42 -47.05 -12.58
CA ASN A 599 33.11 -47.95 -11.66
C ASN A 599 33.40 -47.30 -10.26
N GLU A 600 33.26 -45.99 -10.10
CA GLU A 600 33.43 -45.28 -8.82
C GLU A 600 32.12 -45.17 -8.03
N ILE A 601 30.99 -45.54 -8.64
CA ILE A 601 29.68 -45.55 -7.99
C ILE A 601 29.61 -46.69 -6.99
N LYS A 602 29.21 -46.41 -5.78
CA LYS A 602 29.02 -47.39 -4.69
C LYS A 602 27.57 -47.42 -4.27
N TYR A 603 27.17 -48.53 -3.67
CA TYR A 603 25.81 -48.69 -3.18
C TYR A 603 25.82 -48.68 -1.63
N VAL A 604 25.02 -47.83 -1.02
CA VAL A 604 24.76 -47.81 0.42
C VAL A 604 23.26 -47.92 0.61
N GLN A 605 22.77 -48.95 1.29
CA GLN A 605 21.34 -49.22 1.50
C GLN A 605 20.47 -49.12 0.22
N ALA A 606 21.00 -49.70 -0.89
CA ALA A 606 20.38 -49.66 -2.22
C ALA A 606 20.33 -48.27 -2.92
N GLN A 607 20.96 -47.26 -2.37
CA GLN A 607 21.15 -45.97 -3.03
C GLN A 607 22.53 -45.85 -3.64
N GLU A 608 22.60 -45.32 -4.85
CA GLU A 608 23.86 -44.98 -5.50
C GLU A 608 24.51 -43.79 -4.80
N VAL A 609 25.78 -43.91 -4.47
CA VAL A 609 26.56 -42.86 -3.84
C VAL A 609 27.93 -42.74 -4.46
N ILE A 610 28.47 -41.54 -4.42
CA ILE A 610 29.84 -41.23 -4.78
C ILE A 610 30.61 -40.69 -3.59
N HIS A 611 31.92 -40.88 -3.62
CA HIS A 611 32.81 -40.37 -2.62
C HIS A 611 33.63 -39.21 -3.22
N LEU A 612 33.27 -37.97 -2.89
CA LEU A 612 33.92 -36.79 -3.43
C LEU A 612 34.48 -35.95 -2.29
N ARG A 613 35.79 -35.64 -2.32
CA ARG A 613 36.47 -34.75 -1.36
C ARG A 613 36.22 -35.06 0.13
N GLY A 614 36.04 -36.37 0.44
CA GLY A 614 35.80 -36.81 1.81
C GLY A 614 34.33 -36.86 2.24
N ALA A 615 33.39 -36.41 1.39
CA ALA A 615 31.96 -36.52 1.60
C ALA A 615 31.35 -37.67 0.78
N VAL A 616 30.33 -38.33 1.34
CA VAL A 616 29.51 -39.30 0.63
C VAL A 616 28.28 -38.59 0.10
N ILE A 617 28.14 -38.56 -1.23
CA ILE A 617 27.08 -37.80 -1.90
C ILE A 617 26.14 -38.80 -2.59
N PRO A 618 24.83 -38.80 -2.24
CA PRO A 618 23.85 -39.63 -2.93
C PRO A 618 23.63 -39.15 -4.36
N LEU A 619 23.47 -40.10 -5.29
CA LEU A 619 23.11 -39.82 -6.66
C LEU A 619 21.62 -39.96 -6.88
N ILE A 620 21.07 -39.03 -7.63
CA ILE A 620 19.68 -38.98 -8.05
C ILE A 620 19.67 -39.08 -9.57
N ARG A 621 19.16 -40.18 -10.10
CA ARG A 621 19.00 -40.37 -11.55
C ARG A 621 17.73 -39.65 -11.98
N LEU A 622 17.88 -38.53 -12.68
CA LEU A 622 16.76 -37.70 -13.10
C LEU A 622 15.86 -38.41 -14.12
N ASP A 623 16.41 -39.29 -14.97
CA ASP A 623 15.64 -40.12 -15.89
C ASP A 623 14.62 -41.03 -15.16
N GLN A 624 15.01 -41.62 -14.02
CA GLN A 624 14.10 -42.42 -13.19
C GLN A 624 13.08 -41.57 -12.43
N VAL A 625 13.51 -40.44 -11.92
CA VAL A 625 12.62 -39.50 -11.18
C VAL A 625 11.56 -38.87 -12.08
N LEU A 626 11.92 -38.64 -13.36
CA LEU A 626 11.03 -38.09 -14.38
C LEU A 626 10.25 -39.16 -15.15
N ASP A 627 10.38 -40.43 -14.77
CA ASP A 627 9.71 -41.60 -15.40
C ASP A 627 9.96 -41.71 -16.91
N MET A 628 11.24 -41.48 -17.30
CA MET A 628 11.70 -41.56 -18.69
C MET A 628 12.16 -42.97 -19.05
N GLU A 629 12.17 -43.31 -20.36
CA GLU A 629 12.64 -44.57 -20.84
C GLU A 629 14.12 -44.84 -20.50
N GLU A 630 14.44 -46.05 -20.05
CA GLU A 630 15.82 -46.45 -19.72
C GLU A 630 16.73 -46.39 -20.94
N LYS A 631 17.98 -45.96 -20.74
CA LYS A 631 18.99 -45.89 -21.77
C LYS A 631 19.48 -47.33 -22.07
N GLN A 632 19.55 -47.68 -23.33
CA GLN A 632 19.99 -49.03 -23.74
C GLN A 632 21.48 -49.29 -23.49
N GLU A 633 22.31 -48.25 -23.43
CA GLU A 633 23.74 -48.34 -23.14
C GLU A 633 24.11 -47.28 -22.09
N GLU A 634 24.71 -47.67 -20.97
CA GLU A 634 25.27 -46.73 -20.01
C GLU A 634 26.62 -46.17 -20.53
N PRO A 635 26.83 -44.84 -20.43
CA PRO A 635 28.11 -44.23 -20.81
C PRO A 635 29.21 -44.68 -19.83
N GLU A 636 30.48 -44.67 -20.26
CA GLU A 636 31.62 -44.96 -19.38
C GLU A 636 31.74 -44.00 -18.21
N ASN A 637 31.34 -42.72 -18.41
CA ASN A 637 31.32 -41.65 -17.41
C ASN A 637 29.93 -41.02 -17.32
N LEU A 638 29.46 -40.78 -16.10
CA LEU A 638 28.24 -40.05 -15.85
C LEU A 638 28.55 -38.58 -15.61
N THR A 639 27.78 -37.68 -16.21
CA THR A 639 27.81 -36.25 -15.89
C THR A 639 26.93 -36.01 -14.68
N VAL A 640 27.51 -35.52 -13.59
CA VAL A 640 26.84 -35.31 -12.31
C VAL A 640 26.91 -33.85 -11.93
N VAL A 641 25.76 -33.22 -11.78
CA VAL A 641 25.62 -31.87 -11.26
C VAL A 641 25.43 -31.96 -9.74
N ILE A 642 26.44 -31.53 -8.97
CA ILE A 642 26.38 -31.56 -7.52
C ILE A 642 25.57 -30.33 -7.06
N VAL A 643 24.43 -30.58 -6.44
CA VAL A 643 23.53 -29.57 -5.90
C VAL A 643 23.57 -29.56 -4.38
N LYS A 644 23.20 -28.41 -3.79
CA LYS A 644 23.22 -28.19 -2.34
C LYS A 644 21.87 -27.70 -1.86
N LYS A 645 21.47 -28.17 -0.66
CA LYS A 645 20.35 -27.68 0.12
C LYS A 645 20.81 -27.51 1.58
N GLY A 646 21.05 -26.26 2.00
CA GLY A 646 21.75 -26.02 3.26
C GLY A 646 23.12 -26.67 3.29
N ASP A 647 23.35 -27.60 4.22
CA ASP A 647 24.59 -28.36 4.37
C ASP A 647 24.57 -29.74 3.65
N SER A 648 23.43 -30.15 3.10
CA SER A 648 23.28 -31.42 2.39
C SER A 648 23.67 -31.27 0.92
N LEU A 649 24.35 -32.30 0.39
CA LEU A 649 24.74 -32.38 -1.03
C LEU A 649 24.07 -33.59 -1.69
N ALA A 650 23.66 -33.44 -2.94
CA ALA A 650 23.22 -34.54 -3.81
C ALA A 650 23.78 -34.36 -5.21
N GLY A 651 23.95 -35.44 -5.94
CA GLY A 651 24.40 -35.46 -7.33
C GLY A 651 23.25 -35.77 -8.26
N LEU A 652 22.89 -34.83 -9.13
CA LEU A 652 21.90 -35.03 -10.18
C LEU A 652 22.58 -35.56 -11.42
N VAL A 653 22.19 -36.75 -11.86
CA VAL A 653 22.74 -37.38 -13.07
C VAL A 653 22.00 -36.85 -14.29
N VAL A 654 22.76 -36.28 -15.23
CA VAL A 654 22.25 -35.70 -16.49
C VAL A 654 22.97 -36.31 -17.69
N ASP A 655 22.36 -36.30 -18.88
CA ASP A 655 22.96 -36.83 -20.06
C ASP A 655 24.00 -35.86 -20.66
N ASN A 656 23.61 -34.59 -20.86
CA ASN A 656 24.49 -33.57 -21.44
C ASN A 656 24.33 -32.21 -20.70
N LEU A 657 25.36 -31.38 -20.83
CA LEU A 657 25.35 -29.99 -20.40
C LEU A 657 25.23 -29.12 -21.64
N ILE A 658 24.22 -28.26 -21.67
CA ILE A 658 24.03 -27.30 -22.77
C ILE A 658 24.84 -26.03 -22.47
N GLY A 659 24.80 -25.54 -21.22
CA GLY A 659 25.52 -24.34 -20.79
C GLY A 659 24.78 -23.53 -19.81
N GLN A 660 25.37 -22.41 -19.38
CA GLN A 660 24.73 -21.43 -18.51
C GLN A 660 23.95 -20.44 -19.36
N GLN A 661 22.73 -20.12 -18.93
CA GLN A 661 21.84 -19.20 -19.61
C GLN A 661 20.99 -18.42 -18.62
N GLU A 662 20.74 -17.14 -18.92
CA GLU A 662 19.70 -16.39 -18.25
C GLU A 662 18.32 -16.82 -18.76
N ILE A 663 17.44 -17.21 -17.87
CA ILE A 663 16.10 -17.68 -18.21
C ILE A 663 15.04 -16.88 -17.47
N VAL A 664 13.91 -16.68 -18.13
CA VAL A 664 12.72 -16.05 -17.54
C VAL A 664 11.82 -17.15 -16.99
N ILE A 665 11.54 -17.11 -15.68
CA ILE A 665 10.64 -18.07 -15.06
C ILE A 665 9.19 -17.70 -15.43
N LYS A 666 8.46 -18.66 -15.99
CA LYS A 666 7.02 -18.59 -16.20
C LYS A 666 6.32 -19.65 -15.34
N SER A 667 5.28 -19.22 -14.61
CA SER A 667 4.45 -20.15 -13.84
C SER A 667 3.69 -21.09 -14.77
N LEU A 668 3.61 -22.38 -14.39
CA LEU A 668 2.87 -23.41 -15.13
C LEU A 668 1.34 -23.26 -15.07
N GLY A 669 0.82 -22.26 -14.34
CA GLY A 669 -0.59 -22.00 -14.16
C GLY A 669 -1.30 -23.07 -13.29
N LYS A 670 -2.58 -22.84 -13.01
CA LYS A 670 -3.36 -23.67 -12.08
C LYS A 670 -3.58 -25.13 -12.56
N TYR A 671 -3.35 -25.43 -13.83
CA TYR A 671 -3.66 -26.72 -14.44
C TYR A 671 -2.55 -27.76 -14.30
N ILE A 672 -1.31 -27.37 -14.03
CA ILE A 672 -0.13 -28.28 -13.98
C ILE A 672 0.50 -28.31 -12.56
N ASN A 673 -0.15 -27.76 -11.56
CA ASN A 673 0.38 -27.58 -10.19
C ASN A 673 0.59 -28.86 -9.36
N ASN A 674 0.47 -30.06 -9.93
CA ASN A 674 0.60 -31.31 -9.17
C ASN A 674 2.01 -31.94 -9.19
N ASN A 675 2.97 -31.38 -9.92
CA ASN A 675 4.32 -31.92 -9.94
C ASN A 675 5.24 -31.10 -9.05
N LYS A 676 5.58 -31.63 -7.87
CA LYS A 676 6.43 -30.96 -6.89
C LYS A 676 7.91 -30.84 -7.31
N ILE A 677 8.33 -31.57 -8.34
CA ILE A 677 9.71 -31.64 -8.84
C ILE A 677 10.02 -30.43 -9.76
N ILE A 678 8.99 -29.78 -10.31
CA ILE A 678 9.12 -28.71 -11.28
C ILE A 678 8.63 -27.41 -10.65
N SER A 679 9.50 -26.41 -10.54
CA SER A 679 9.19 -25.10 -9.99
C SER A 679 8.58 -24.13 -11.02
N GLY A 680 8.77 -24.38 -12.32
CA GLY A 680 8.29 -23.52 -13.40
C GLY A 680 8.75 -23.99 -14.76
N ALA A 681 8.53 -23.13 -15.77
CA ALA A 681 9.02 -23.38 -17.13
C ALA A 681 9.65 -22.11 -17.70
N THR A 682 10.48 -22.27 -18.70
CA THR A 682 11.03 -21.18 -19.50
C THR A 682 10.90 -21.49 -20.98
N ILE A 683 10.92 -20.47 -21.81
CA ILE A 683 10.99 -20.61 -23.28
C ILE A 683 12.41 -20.27 -23.69
N LEU A 684 13.05 -21.22 -24.37
CA LEU A 684 14.40 -21.06 -24.85
C LEU A 684 14.45 -20.26 -26.16
N GLY A 685 15.65 -19.87 -26.56
CA GLY A 685 15.86 -19.09 -27.77
C GLY A 685 15.48 -19.81 -29.09
N ASP A 686 15.40 -21.13 -29.09
CA ASP A 686 14.91 -21.98 -30.20
C ASP A 686 13.38 -22.16 -30.22
N GLY A 687 12.68 -21.60 -29.20
CA GLY A 687 11.23 -21.73 -29.03
C GLY A 687 10.79 -22.98 -28.27
N GLU A 688 11.74 -23.85 -27.87
CA GLU A 688 11.42 -24.98 -27.02
C GLU A 688 11.14 -24.57 -25.57
N VAL A 689 10.32 -25.35 -24.89
CA VAL A 689 10.01 -25.15 -23.48
C VAL A 689 10.95 -26.01 -22.64
N ALA A 690 11.69 -25.37 -21.74
CA ALA A 690 12.49 -26.08 -20.74
C ALA A 690 11.80 -25.99 -19.37
N LEU A 691 11.73 -27.12 -18.66
CA LEU A 691 11.18 -27.20 -17.32
C LEU A 691 12.27 -26.89 -16.28
N ILE A 692 11.91 -26.13 -15.25
CA ILE A 692 12.84 -25.72 -14.18
C ILE A 692 12.71 -26.72 -13.03
N LEU A 693 13.81 -27.41 -12.70
CA LEU A 693 13.84 -28.41 -11.63
C LEU A 693 13.90 -27.75 -10.25
N ASP A 694 13.05 -28.23 -9.34
CA ASP A 694 13.13 -27.84 -7.93
C ASP A 694 14.09 -28.75 -7.17
N VAL A 695 15.30 -28.26 -6.96
CA VAL A 695 16.36 -28.96 -6.21
C VAL A 695 15.92 -29.27 -4.78
N ASN A 696 15.10 -28.39 -4.16
CA ASN A 696 14.66 -28.57 -2.78
C ASN A 696 13.73 -29.77 -2.61
N THR A 697 12.94 -30.07 -3.62
CA THR A 697 12.04 -31.23 -3.61
C THR A 697 12.73 -32.53 -4.02
N LEU A 698 13.76 -32.44 -4.87
CA LEU A 698 14.54 -33.58 -5.31
C LEU A 698 15.46 -34.18 -4.23
N MET A 699 15.90 -33.35 -3.28
CA MET A 699 16.73 -33.69 -2.11
C MET A 699 15.89 -33.99 -0.88
#